data_595a4ee6632a65799f8008383bfc33ea
#
_entry.id   595a4ee6632a65799f8008383bfc33ea
#
_cell.length_a   1.000
_cell.length_b   1.000
_cell.length_c   1.000
_cell.angle_alpha   90.00
_cell.angle_beta   90.00
_cell.angle_gamma   90.00
#
_symmetry.space_group_name_H-M   'P 1'
#
loop_
_entity.id
_entity.type
_entity.pdbx_description
1 polymer ?
#
loop_
_entity_poly.entity_id
_entity_poly.type
_entity_poly.pdbx_seq_one_letter_code
_entity_poly.pdbx_strand_id
1 'polypeptide(L)'
;MLVYDVRMNSTRSSFLMFPVSLLVVCLFASVLRAQSNVPASPDDQDPSATKQVPEVAWQIRLGARVAQLTSQLPRFDRVVLVPDLATWLDEIQQWGGRGTWPVLIEDDRFTPIFVRRFAPRQLVRRASVAGSVPESAENRKALALRIQSSFLRPVSATDDSSTTAGIYRDLGWIPPGVVATDFTDPAWPAALALSMLRGQLLVDLPGDFGEPNGSLDASGFRSLEQSVTGFFESSGWSWKTMGDDLDALTLCRSMPVRVNMSLPADLRPRISGLKTDRETPPVALTDLLCRNEDGSRYAVCGWIFGSQIRSIYMAMCALFIDRDSIGLVDGYDRKRGGTAYALANAEEVLEPLSYETRLLADGMQASRTNWLPLMSTGVPADVLFINSSGRYGFMDMTAGTRLRAADIPVLNHPLALYLIHSFSLFAPETPTSIGGRWLDRGVYAYVGSCNEPMLGAFRPSSHMIRQLSLYVPFIVAARLFESEFSKPWRVVTIGDPLMLVEQPSKRRLMELDDMIEVAEIDLDVRTDLVRRLRAEEDVTPEMLRDLHLLGQDDLAFGLWNTLGDEATPQHAHAILPVFFQKSDRSGFRDAFLTAGEPDGEAREMLWTLHGGRSGTLRSASDISLFERNLRGNLMAQDLEALMPSIVRVRGAGSERAAIVSAMNRRPRQSDLNQLKALLEKYPR
;
A
#
# COMPACT_ATOMS: atom_id res chain seq x y z
N MET A 1 32.18 22.04 11.59
CA MET A 1 32.00 23.45 11.93
C MET A 1 31.51 24.19 10.69
N LEU A 2 30.21 24.22 10.48
CA LEU A 2 29.53 25.04 9.47
C LEU A 2 28.10 25.31 9.99
N VAL A 3 27.99 26.49 10.60
CA VAL A 3 26.73 27.05 11.13
C VAL A 3 26.07 27.77 9.94
N TYR A 4 24.90 27.33 9.51
CA TYR A 4 24.04 28.11 8.62
C TYR A 4 23.08 28.94 9.45
N ASP A 5 23.30 30.25 9.40
CA ASP A 5 22.46 31.29 9.98
C ASP A 5 21.25 31.51 9.04
N VAL A 6 20.06 31.13 9.47
CA VAL A 6 18.81 31.46 8.78
C VAL A 6 18.15 32.61 9.53
N ARG A 7 18.28 33.81 8.98
CA ARG A 7 17.53 35.00 9.43
C ARG A 7 16.05 34.87 9.04
N MET A 8 15.21 34.88 10.06
CA MET A 8 13.76 35.02 9.88
C MET A 8 13.39 36.49 9.61
N ASN A 9 12.76 36.72 8.45
CA ASN A 9 12.03 37.97 8.22
C ASN A 9 10.56 37.75 8.54
N SER A 10 10.09 38.35 9.60
CA SER A 10 8.68 38.39 10.01
C SER A 10 7.96 39.50 9.24
N THR A 11 7.08 39.17 8.34
CA THR A 11 6.02 40.06 7.86
C THR A 11 4.65 39.48 8.24
N ARG A 12 4.01 40.12 9.22
CA ARG A 12 2.61 39.89 9.57
C ARG A 12 1.72 40.35 8.42
N SER A 13 0.99 39.44 7.80
CA SER A 13 -0.16 39.75 6.93
C SER A 13 -1.42 39.10 7.49
N SER A 14 -2.35 39.98 7.89
CA SER A 14 -3.70 39.64 8.31
C SER A 14 -4.46 39.06 7.12
N PHE A 15 -4.87 37.79 7.19
CA PHE A 15 -5.69 37.17 6.17
C PHE A 15 -7.16 37.16 6.57
N LEU A 16 -7.97 37.81 5.76
CA LEU A 16 -9.43 37.70 5.74
C LEU A 16 -9.83 36.26 5.32
N MET A 17 -10.63 35.61 6.14
CA MET A 17 -11.29 34.33 5.81
C MET A 17 -12.29 34.56 4.68
N PHE A 18 -11.98 34.11 3.47
CA PHE A 18 -12.96 33.88 2.42
C PHE A 18 -13.48 32.44 2.48
N PRO A 19 -14.76 32.20 2.26
CA PRO A 19 -15.32 30.86 2.32
C PRO A 19 -14.77 29.99 1.19
N VAL A 20 -14.15 28.86 1.54
CA VAL A 20 -13.48 27.89 0.67
C VAL A 20 -14.42 27.31 -0.42
N SER A 21 -15.73 27.37 -0.22
CA SER A 21 -16.75 26.93 -1.18
C SER A 21 -16.68 27.63 -2.56
N LEU A 22 -16.17 28.86 -2.62
CA LEU A 22 -16.08 29.59 -3.89
C LEU A 22 -14.84 29.20 -4.71
N LEU A 23 -13.77 28.76 -4.05
CA LEU A 23 -12.50 28.41 -4.74
C LEU A 23 -12.58 27.07 -5.49
N VAL A 24 -13.33 26.10 -4.92
CA VAL A 24 -13.55 24.79 -5.57
C VAL A 24 -14.41 24.95 -6.81
N VAL A 25 -15.44 25.79 -6.77
CA VAL A 25 -16.30 26.06 -7.94
C VAL A 25 -15.51 26.76 -9.05
N CYS A 26 -14.58 27.68 -8.72
CA CYS A 26 -13.76 28.37 -9.71
C CYS A 26 -12.71 27.47 -10.35
N LEU A 27 -12.14 26.48 -9.63
CA LEU A 27 -11.21 25.49 -10.18
C LEU A 27 -11.91 24.52 -11.14
N PHE A 28 -13.14 24.09 -10.84
CA PHE A 28 -13.94 23.25 -11.74
C PHE A 28 -14.32 24.01 -13.04
N ALA A 29 -14.57 25.31 -12.97
CA ALA A 29 -14.88 26.11 -14.14
C ALA A 29 -13.67 26.28 -15.09
N SER A 30 -12.44 26.30 -14.57
CA SER A 30 -11.23 26.40 -15.38
C SER A 30 -10.85 25.08 -16.08
N VAL A 31 -11.10 23.94 -15.45
CA VAL A 31 -10.86 22.61 -16.06
C VAL A 31 -11.89 22.33 -17.17
N LEU A 32 -13.13 22.76 -17.02
CA LEU A 32 -14.17 22.66 -18.06
C LEU A 32 -13.86 23.54 -19.28
N ARG A 33 -13.20 24.68 -19.08
CA ARG A 33 -12.79 25.56 -20.22
C ARG A 33 -11.68 24.98 -21.10
N ALA A 34 -10.80 24.14 -20.52
CA ALA A 34 -9.70 23.54 -21.29
C ALA A 34 -10.17 22.39 -22.21
N GLN A 35 -11.36 21.84 -22.00
CA GLN A 35 -11.91 20.78 -22.86
C GLN A 35 -12.81 21.29 -24.01
N SER A 36 -13.11 22.59 -24.10
CA SER A 36 -14.04 23.14 -25.05
C SER A 36 -13.40 23.79 -26.30
N ASN A 37 -12.11 23.64 -26.52
CA ASN A 37 -11.43 24.16 -27.73
C ASN A 37 -11.49 23.15 -28.89
N VAL A 38 -12.72 22.80 -29.33
CA VAL A 38 -12.99 22.33 -30.68
C VAL A 38 -13.63 23.51 -31.42
N PRO A 39 -13.09 23.96 -32.55
CA PRO A 39 -13.70 25.09 -33.28
C PRO A 39 -15.07 24.67 -33.83
N ALA A 40 -16.11 25.29 -33.31
CA ALA A 40 -17.48 25.11 -33.78
C ALA A 40 -17.64 25.84 -35.13
N SER A 41 -18.30 25.16 -36.07
CA SER A 41 -18.75 25.72 -37.34
C SER A 41 -19.75 26.88 -37.09
N PRO A 42 -19.77 27.97 -37.90
CA PRO A 42 -20.50 29.20 -37.59
C PRO A 42 -22.01 29.20 -37.82
N ASP A 43 -22.60 28.10 -38.20
CA ASP A 43 -24.04 28.06 -38.53
C ASP A 43 -24.75 27.02 -37.63
N ASP A 44 -25.27 27.46 -36.49
CA ASP A 44 -26.45 26.98 -35.79
C ASP A 44 -26.51 27.61 -34.38
N GLN A 45 -27.00 28.83 -34.31
CA GLN A 45 -27.33 29.46 -33.02
C GLN A 45 -28.84 29.60 -32.88
N ASP A 46 -29.46 28.64 -32.19
CA ASP A 46 -30.77 28.80 -31.56
C ASP A 46 -30.59 29.51 -30.21
N PRO A 47 -31.09 30.76 -30.02
CA PRO A 47 -30.89 31.53 -28.80
C PRO A 47 -31.67 31.05 -27.58
N SER A 48 -32.52 30.01 -27.71
CA SER A 48 -33.37 29.49 -26.63
C SER A 48 -32.82 28.23 -25.93
N ALA A 49 -31.72 27.67 -26.43
CA ALA A 49 -31.09 26.52 -25.76
C ALA A 49 -30.36 26.98 -24.48
N THR A 50 -30.97 26.84 -23.33
CA THR A 50 -30.30 26.86 -22.05
C THR A 50 -29.18 25.84 -22.12
N LYS A 51 -27.90 26.30 -22.21
CA LYS A 51 -26.73 25.42 -22.14
C LYS A 51 -26.80 24.65 -20.82
N GLN A 52 -27.27 23.41 -20.87
CA GLN A 52 -27.17 22.50 -19.74
C GLN A 52 -25.67 22.39 -19.39
N VAL A 53 -25.30 22.83 -18.19
CA VAL A 53 -23.97 22.62 -17.67
C VAL A 53 -23.79 21.08 -17.62
N PRO A 54 -22.78 20.51 -18.30
CA PRO A 54 -22.61 19.06 -18.32
C PRO A 54 -22.48 18.55 -16.87
N GLU A 55 -23.25 17.54 -16.54
CA GLU A 55 -23.21 16.92 -15.20
C GLU A 55 -21.81 16.35 -14.94
N VAL A 56 -21.21 16.73 -13.81
CA VAL A 56 -19.90 16.20 -13.41
C VAL A 56 -20.01 14.71 -13.14
N ALA A 57 -19.12 13.93 -13.73
CA ALA A 57 -19.11 12.47 -13.58
C ALA A 57 -19.08 12.08 -12.09
N TRP A 58 -19.84 11.06 -11.70
CA TRP A 58 -19.99 10.64 -10.31
C TRP A 58 -18.64 10.29 -9.65
N GLN A 59 -17.71 9.70 -10.40
CA GLN A 59 -16.37 9.36 -9.90
C GLN A 59 -15.62 10.60 -9.39
N ILE A 60 -15.73 11.71 -10.10
CA ILE A 60 -15.14 13.00 -9.71
C ILE A 60 -15.88 13.57 -8.50
N ARG A 61 -17.23 13.47 -8.46
CA ARG A 61 -18.02 13.92 -7.29
C ARG A 61 -17.63 13.15 -6.03
N LEU A 62 -17.46 11.84 -6.13
CA LEU A 62 -16.97 11.00 -5.01
C LEU A 62 -15.62 11.46 -4.50
N GLY A 63 -14.65 11.64 -5.41
CA GLY A 63 -13.31 12.11 -5.04
C GLY A 63 -13.32 13.52 -4.45
N ALA A 64 -14.13 14.44 -5.00
CA ALA A 64 -14.29 15.78 -4.44
C ALA A 64 -14.87 15.77 -3.02
N ARG A 65 -15.84 14.88 -2.73
CA ARG A 65 -16.40 14.69 -1.39
C ARG A 65 -15.34 14.21 -0.39
N VAL A 66 -14.51 13.24 -0.80
CA VAL A 66 -13.38 12.77 0.02
C VAL A 66 -12.34 13.87 0.23
N ALA A 67 -11.96 14.60 -0.81
CA ALA A 67 -11.01 15.71 -0.72
C ALA A 67 -11.53 16.83 0.19
N GLN A 68 -12.82 17.15 0.13
CA GLN A 68 -13.46 18.14 1.00
C GLN A 68 -13.34 17.73 2.47
N LEU A 69 -13.67 16.49 2.83
CA LEU A 69 -13.53 16.01 4.21
C LEU A 69 -12.07 16.08 4.68
N THR A 70 -11.15 15.58 3.86
CA THR A 70 -9.72 15.59 4.18
C THR A 70 -9.20 17.01 4.41
N SER A 71 -9.68 18.00 3.64
CA SER A 71 -9.28 19.40 3.81
C SER A 71 -9.82 20.07 5.08
N GLN A 72 -10.91 19.54 5.63
CA GLN A 72 -11.53 20.05 6.86
C GLN A 72 -10.91 19.46 8.13
N LEU A 73 -10.20 18.34 8.02
CA LEU A 73 -9.52 17.69 9.13
C LEU A 73 -8.07 18.17 9.21
N PRO A 74 -7.70 19.01 10.22
CA PRO A 74 -6.33 19.43 10.38
C PRO A 74 -5.39 18.23 10.53
N ARG A 75 -4.23 18.28 9.85
CA ARG A 75 -3.22 17.23 9.93
C ARG A 75 -1.95 17.81 10.51
N PHE A 76 -1.45 17.24 11.59
CA PHE A 76 -0.19 17.61 12.18
C PHE A 76 1.01 16.93 11.52
N ASP A 77 2.11 17.63 11.43
CA ASP A 77 3.41 17.14 10.97
C ASP A 77 4.10 16.34 12.09
N ARG A 78 3.39 15.30 12.55
CA ARG A 78 3.76 14.44 13.68
C ARG A 78 3.48 12.99 13.31
N VAL A 79 4.34 12.08 13.75
CA VAL A 79 4.10 10.63 13.76
C VAL A 79 4.24 10.14 15.20
N VAL A 80 3.33 9.30 15.63
CA VAL A 80 3.38 8.65 16.94
C VAL A 80 3.61 7.15 16.77
N LEU A 81 4.67 6.66 17.40
CA LEU A 81 5.01 5.25 17.48
C LEU A 81 4.55 4.70 18.83
N VAL A 82 3.87 3.57 18.80
CA VAL A 82 3.31 2.93 20.00
C VAL A 82 3.75 1.47 20.07
N PRO A 83 3.91 0.90 21.27
CA PRO A 83 4.38 -0.48 21.43
C PRO A 83 3.30 -1.54 21.16
N ASP A 84 2.02 -1.18 21.32
CA ASP A 84 0.91 -2.14 21.30
C ASP A 84 -0.43 -1.51 20.90
N LEU A 85 -1.45 -2.36 20.70
CA LEU A 85 -2.79 -1.92 20.31
C LEU A 85 -3.49 -1.11 21.40
N ALA A 86 -3.27 -1.38 22.68
CA ALA A 86 -3.94 -0.62 23.74
C ALA A 86 -3.49 0.85 23.70
N THR A 87 -2.18 1.07 23.56
CA THR A 87 -1.59 2.39 23.39
C THR A 87 -2.00 3.05 22.07
N TRP A 88 -2.14 2.27 20.99
CA TRP A 88 -2.64 2.76 19.72
C TRP A 88 -4.07 3.30 19.82
N LEU A 89 -4.96 2.55 20.48
CA LEU A 89 -6.35 2.98 20.72
C LEU A 89 -6.43 4.22 21.60
N ASP A 90 -5.60 4.31 22.64
CA ASP A 90 -5.50 5.48 23.51
C ASP A 90 -5.05 6.72 22.72
N GLU A 91 -4.10 6.54 21.79
CA GLU A 91 -3.61 7.65 20.97
C GLU A 91 -4.65 8.14 19.96
N ILE A 92 -5.32 7.25 19.22
CA ILE A 92 -6.32 7.68 18.25
C ILE A 92 -7.60 8.27 18.85
N GLN A 93 -7.89 8.00 20.13
CA GLN A 93 -8.96 8.67 20.86
C GLN A 93 -8.72 10.20 21.02
N GLN A 94 -7.46 10.64 20.86
CA GLN A 94 -7.11 12.05 20.90
C GLN A 94 -7.36 12.77 19.57
N TRP A 95 -7.63 12.01 18.48
CA TRP A 95 -8.02 12.60 17.21
C TRP A 95 -9.37 13.33 17.33
N GLY A 96 -9.52 14.41 16.61
CA GLY A 96 -10.75 15.18 16.60
C GLY A 96 -10.61 16.51 15.85
N GLY A 97 -11.49 17.45 16.14
CA GLY A 97 -11.50 18.77 15.50
C GLY A 97 -10.22 19.60 15.68
N ARG A 98 -9.36 19.24 16.66
CA ARG A 98 -8.05 19.87 16.84
C ARG A 98 -7.00 19.36 15.85
N GLY A 99 -7.14 18.14 15.35
CA GLY A 99 -6.26 17.56 14.35
C GLY A 99 -6.12 16.05 14.43
N THR A 100 -5.42 15.52 13.44
CA THR A 100 -5.13 14.09 13.26
C THR A 100 -3.66 13.92 12.87
N TRP A 101 -3.10 12.76 13.14
CA TRP A 101 -1.71 12.41 12.83
C TRP A 101 -1.56 10.90 12.67
N PRO A 102 -0.56 10.41 11.90
CA PRO A 102 -0.28 8.99 11.83
C PRO A 102 0.09 8.38 13.18
N VAL A 103 -0.50 7.22 13.48
CA VAL A 103 -0.17 6.40 14.66
C VAL A 103 0.17 4.99 14.18
N LEU A 104 1.38 4.50 14.47
CA LEU A 104 1.87 3.20 14.06
C LEU A 104 2.25 2.36 15.26
N ILE A 105 1.96 1.07 15.22
CA ILE A 105 2.60 0.11 16.12
C ILE A 105 4.02 -0.12 15.57
N GLU A 106 5.02 0.20 16.39
CA GLU A 106 6.42 0.19 15.97
C GLU A 106 6.90 -1.22 15.60
N ASP A 107 7.51 -1.34 14.42
CA ASP A 107 8.09 -2.58 13.91
C ASP A 107 9.31 -2.29 13.01
N ASP A 108 10.08 -3.33 12.68
CA ASP A 108 11.31 -3.19 11.88
C ASP A 108 11.06 -3.13 10.37
N ARG A 109 9.83 -3.33 9.90
CA ARG A 109 9.50 -3.42 8.46
C ARG A 109 8.73 -2.23 7.95
N PHE A 110 7.54 -2.00 8.49
CA PHE A 110 6.60 -0.99 7.96
C PHE A 110 6.84 0.39 8.55
N THR A 111 7.22 0.46 9.82
CA THR A 111 7.49 1.73 10.49
C THR A 111 8.58 2.55 9.80
N PRO A 112 9.78 1.99 9.47
CA PRO A 112 10.83 2.77 8.82
C PRO A 112 10.41 3.33 7.46
N ILE A 113 9.74 2.55 6.61
CA ILE A 113 9.33 3.01 5.28
C ILE A 113 8.25 4.10 5.36
N PHE A 114 7.35 4.03 6.35
CA PHE A 114 6.35 5.06 6.57
C PHE A 114 6.98 6.37 7.08
N VAL A 115 7.76 6.30 8.17
CA VAL A 115 8.36 7.49 8.81
C VAL A 115 9.30 8.21 7.85
N ARG A 116 10.13 7.47 7.12
CA ARG A 116 11.06 8.05 6.12
C ARG A 116 10.33 8.79 5.00
N ARG A 117 9.20 8.27 4.51
CA ARG A 117 8.41 8.93 3.47
C ARG A 117 7.57 10.10 3.99
N PHE A 118 6.99 9.96 5.17
CA PHE A 118 6.23 11.04 5.80
C PHE A 118 7.14 12.19 6.24
N ALA A 119 8.37 11.88 6.68
CA ALA A 119 9.41 12.81 7.12
C ALA A 119 8.90 13.81 8.20
N PRO A 120 8.35 13.34 9.34
CA PRO A 120 7.67 14.18 10.31
C PRO A 120 8.62 15.20 10.96
N ARG A 121 8.12 16.38 11.29
CA ARG A 121 8.84 17.34 12.15
C ARG A 121 8.95 16.82 13.58
N GLN A 122 7.93 16.13 14.09
CA GLN A 122 7.91 15.53 15.40
C GLN A 122 7.69 14.03 15.31
N LEU A 123 8.60 13.25 15.88
CA LEU A 123 8.48 11.79 16.00
C LEU A 123 8.43 11.42 17.47
N VAL A 124 7.26 10.96 17.92
CA VAL A 124 7.03 10.62 19.33
C VAL A 124 6.97 9.12 19.50
N ARG A 125 7.74 8.58 20.43
CA ARG A 125 7.63 7.18 20.86
C ARG A 125 6.93 7.16 22.21
N ARG A 126 5.71 6.63 22.25
CA ARG A 126 4.91 6.57 23.46
C ARG A 126 5.29 5.39 24.35
N ALA A 127 5.26 5.61 25.64
CA ALA A 127 5.28 4.53 26.62
C ALA A 127 3.96 3.73 26.58
N SER A 128 4.03 2.43 26.93
CA SER A 128 2.84 1.59 27.02
C SER A 128 1.87 2.10 28.09
N VAL A 129 0.59 2.21 27.75
CA VAL A 129 -0.45 2.59 28.71
C VAL A 129 -0.89 1.38 29.54
N ALA A 130 -1.35 1.63 30.77
CA ALA A 130 -1.85 0.60 31.68
C ALA A 130 -3.22 -0.01 31.27
N GLY A 131 -3.70 0.25 30.04
CA GLY A 131 -4.94 -0.23 29.50
C GLY A 131 -4.81 -1.61 28.86
N SER A 132 -5.93 -2.31 28.69
CA SER A 132 -6.02 -3.56 27.93
C SER A 132 -7.07 -3.44 26.82
N VAL A 133 -6.80 -4.09 25.70
CA VAL A 133 -7.80 -4.25 24.63
C VAL A 133 -8.89 -5.20 25.12
N PRO A 134 -10.18 -4.88 24.95
CA PRO A 134 -11.25 -5.80 25.35
C PRO A 134 -11.11 -7.17 24.68
N GLU A 135 -11.35 -8.23 25.45
CA GLU A 135 -11.20 -9.61 24.94
C GLU A 135 -12.31 -10.01 23.97
N SER A 136 -13.57 -9.62 24.26
CA SER A 136 -14.69 -10.00 23.40
C SER A 136 -14.86 -9.08 22.20
N ALA A 137 -15.30 -9.64 21.08
CA ALA A 137 -15.63 -8.89 19.85
C ALA A 137 -16.69 -7.82 20.11
N GLU A 138 -17.71 -8.13 20.91
CA GLU A 138 -18.77 -7.18 21.25
C GLU A 138 -18.23 -5.93 21.99
N ASN A 139 -17.35 -6.14 22.96
CA ASN A 139 -16.74 -5.04 23.70
C ASN A 139 -15.78 -4.23 22.82
N ARG A 140 -15.04 -4.88 21.89
CA ARG A 140 -14.21 -4.18 20.90
C ARG A 140 -15.08 -3.33 19.96
N LYS A 141 -16.20 -3.87 19.50
CA LYS A 141 -17.18 -3.14 18.68
C LYS A 141 -17.74 -1.92 19.45
N ALA A 142 -18.17 -2.12 20.69
CA ALA A 142 -18.68 -1.03 21.52
C ALA A 142 -17.61 0.06 21.73
N LEU A 143 -16.34 -0.33 21.98
CA LEU A 143 -15.23 0.59 22.10
C LEU A 143 -14.99 1.36 20.78
N ALA A 144 -14.94 0.67 19.65
CA ALA A 144 -14.70 1.29 18.35
C ALA A 144 -15.79 2.29 17.97
N LEU A 145 -17.06 1.93 18.15
CA LEU A 145 -18.18 2.83 17.88
C LEU A 145 -18.18 4.05 18.82
N ARG A 146 -17.79 3.88 20.08
CA ARG A 146 -17.64 5.00 21.01
C ARG A 146 -16.52 5.95 20.56
N ILE A 147 -15.35 5.41 20.17
CA ILE A 147 -14.23 6.22 19.66
C ILE A 147 -14.67 6.97 18.40
N GLN A 148 -15.29 6.31 17.43
CA GLN A 148 -15.79 6.96 16.21
C GLN A 148 -16.81 8.06 16.54
N SER A 149 -17.78 7.79 17.41
CA SER A 149 -18.77 8.78 17.82
C SER A 149 -18.14 9.98 18.51
N SER A 150 -17.15 9.76 19.39
CA SER A 150 -16.41 10.83 20.06
C SER A 150 -15.63 11.70 19.07
N PHE A 151 -15.01 11.09 18.05
CA PHE A 151 -14.30 11.81 16.99
C PHE A 151 -15.23 12.74 16.18
N LEU A 152 -16.44 12.30 15.89
CA LEU A 152 -17.40 13.02 15.04
C LEU A 152 -18.13 14.14 15.79
N ARG A 153 -18.18 14.09 17.11
CA ARG A 153 -18.95 15.07 17.89
C ARG A 153 -18.24 16.42 17.96
N PRO A 154 -18.97 17.53 17.76
CA PRO A 154 -18.46 18.85 18.15
C PRO A 154 -18.15 18.86 19.66
N VAL A 155 -17.13 19.57 20.07
CA VAL A 155 -16.70 19.70 21.49
C VAL A 155 -17.85 20.14 22.44
N SER A 156 -18.93 20.68 21.93
CA SER A 156 -20.10 21.19 22.68
C SER A 156 -21.27 20.21 22.80
N ALA A 157 -21.23 19.02 22.22
CA ALA A 157 -22.37 18.07 22.22
C ALA A 157 -22.40 17.25 23.52
N THR A 158 -23.52 17.28 24.25
CA THR A 158 -23.69 16.63 25.55
C THR A 158 -24.47 15.30 25.52
N ASP A 159 -25.05 14.91 24.38
CA ASP A 159 -25.91 13.72 24.28
C ASP A 159 -25.08 12.51 23.83
N ASP A 160 -25.04 11.47 24.69
CA ASP A 160 -24.27 10.25 24.49
C ASP A 160 -25.05 9.11 23.78
N SER A 161 -26.34 9.33 23.45
CA SER A 161 -27.25 8.30 22.96
C SER A 161 -27.28 8.16 21.42
N SER A 162 -26.65 9.09 20.67
CA SER A 162 -26.76 9.10 19.20
C SER A 162 -25.88 8.05 18.53
N THR A 163 -26.43 7.25 17.63
CA THR A 163 -25.65 6.35 16.75
C THR A 163 -24.78 7.15 15.78
N THR A 164 -23.69 6.58 15.27
CA THR A 164 -22.85 7.21 14.23
C THR A 164 -23.67 7.71 13.04
N ALA A 165 -24.65 6.92 12.59
CA ALA A 165 -25.57 7.31 11.53
C ALA A 165 -26.43 8.53 11.90
N GLY A 166 -26.89 8.63 13.16
CA GLY A 166 -27.59 9.80 13.69
C GLY A 166 -26.70 11.04 13.67
N ILE A 167 -25.47 10.93 14.18
CA ILE A 167 -24.49 12.02 14.18
C ILE A 167 -24.24 12.54 12.76
N TYR A 168 -24.06 11.66 11.77
CA TYR A 168 -23.87 12.08 10.38
C TYR A 168 -25.06 12.86 9.82
N ARG A 169 -26.30 12.43 10.13
CA ARG A 169 -27.52 13.18 9.73
C ARG A 169 -27.57 14.56 10.38
N ASP A 170 -27.28 14.65 11.67
CA ASP A 170 -27.27 15.91 12.41
C ASP A 170 -26.20 16.89 11.88
N LEU A 171 -25.04 16.37 11.44
CA LEU A 171 -23.99 17.15 10.79
C LEU A 171 -24.28 17.48 9.32
N GLY A 172 -25.34 16.92 8.72
CA GLY A 172 -25.59 17.03 7.28
C GLY A 172 -24.53 16.33 6.43
N TRP A 173 -23.78 15.37 7.01
CA TRP A 173 -22.76 14.61 6.31
C TRP A 173 -23.37 13.38 5.65
N ILE A 174 -23.05 13.19 4.38
CA ILE A 174 -23.43 12.01 3.60
C ILE A 174 -22.20 11.08 3.55
N PRO A 175 -22.24 9.91 4.22
CA PRO A 175 -21.11 8.98 4.18
C PRO A 175 -20.81 8.53 2.74
N PRO A 176 -19.53 8.50 2.30
CA PRO A 176 -19.20 8.03 0.95
C PRO A 176 -19.29 6.50 0.82
N GLY A 177 -19.55 5.77 1.91
CA GLY A 177 -19.64 4.32 1.90
C GLY A 177 -19.61 3.70 3.30
N VAL A 178 -19.30 2.41 3.31
CA VAL A 178 -19.31 1.53 4.49
C VAL A 178 -17.93 0.92 4.68
N VAL A 179 -17.45 0.82 5.92
CA VAL A 179 -16.30 0.02 6.33
C VAL A 179 -16.80 -1.17 7.13
N ALA A 180 -16.56 -2.38 6.64
CA ALA A 180 -17.00 -3.62 7.26
C ALA A 180 -15.81 -4.41 7.81
N THR A 181 -15.89 -4.84 9.07
CA THR A 181 -14.85 -5.62 9.74
C THR A 181 -15.47 -6.68 10.66
N ASP A 182 -14.71 -7.69 11.01
CA ASP A 182 -14.99 -8.56 12.14
C ASP A 182 -14.11 -8.09 13.32
N PHE A 183 -14.70 -7.81 14.46
CA PHE A 183 -13.96 -7.34 15.63
C PHE A 183 -13.10 -8.42 16.30
N THR A 184 -13.11 -9.66 15.77
CA THR A 184 -12.12 -10.70 16.10
C THR A 184 -10.92 -10.68 15.17
N ASP A 185 -11.04 -10.11 13.97
CA ASP A 185 -9.98 -10.08 12.95
C ASP A 185 -8.91 -9.03 13.29
N PRO A 186 -7.62 -9.31 13.07
CA PRO A 186 -6.53 -8.36 13.33
C PRO A 186 -6.66 -7.00 12.61
N ALA A 187 -7.43 -6.93 11.52
CA ALA A 187 -7.58 -5.70 10.72
C ALA A 187 -8.64 -4.71 11.25
N TRP A 188 -9.39 -5.03 12.32
CA TRP A 188 -10.43 -4.13 12.84
C TRP A 188 -9.94 -2.72 13.25
N PRO A 189 -8.68 -2.52 13.73
CA PRO A 189 -8.21 -1.17 14.03
C PRO A 189 -8.05 -0.32 12.77
N ALA A 190 -7.66 -0.91 11.65
CA ALA A 190 -7.62 -0.23 10.36
C ALA A 190 -9.02 0.23 9.93
N ALA A 191 -10.05 -0.60 10.16
CA ALA A 191 -11.44 -0.24 9.90
C ALA A 191 -11.87 0.99 10.71
N LEU A 192 -11.52 1.04 11.98
CA LEU A 192 -11.82 2.18 12.84
C LEU A 192 -11.18 3.47 12.31
N ALA A 193 -9.88 3.46 12.02
CA ALA A 193 -9.18 4.63 11.51
C ALA A 193 -9.76 5.14 10.18
N LEU A 194 -10.04 4.23 9.25
CA LEU A 194 -10.63 4.57 7.94
C LEU A 194 -12.04 5.11 8.08
N SER A 195 -12.89 4.48 8.91
CA SER A 195 -14.25 4.96 9.12
C SER A 195 -14.30 6.40 9.69
N MET A 196 -13.38 6.72 10.60
CA MET A 196 -13.25 8.07 11.16
C MET A 196 -12.81 9.08 10.10
N LEU A 197 -11.66 8.85 9.44
CA LEU A 197 -11.03 9.86 8.58
C LEU A 197 -11.60 9.88 7.14
N ARG A 198 -12.37 8.87 6.75
CA ARG A 198 -13.14 8.88 5.49
C ARG A 198 -14.62 9.22 5.70
N GLY A 199 -15.05 9.38 6.95
CA GLY A 199 -16.45 9.68 7.27
C GLY A 199 -17.41 8.56 6.82
N GLN A 200 -16.99 7.29 6.93
CA GLN A 200 -17.76 6.12 6.53
C GLN A 200 -18.49 5.48 7.72
N LEU A 201 -19.53 4.73 7.43
CA LEU A 201 -20.23 3.91 8.43
C LEU A 201 -19.36 2.70 8.80
N LEU A 202 -19.07 2.51 10.08
CA LEU A 202 -18.40 1.31 10.60
C LEU A 202 -19.44 0.25 10.96
N VAL A 203 -19.32 -0.94 10.35
CA VAL A 203 -20.25 -2.05 10.55
C VAL A 203 -19.52 -3.34 10.90
N ASP A 204 -20.22 -4.20 11.67
CA ASP A 204 -19.73 -5.50 12.07
C ASP A 204 -20.14 -6.56 11.04
N LEU A 205 -19.16 -7.27 10.50
CA LEU A 205 -19.33 -8.36 9.55
C LEU A 205 -18.74 -9.65 10.15
N PRO A 206 -19.42 -10.28 11.12
CA PRO A 206 -18.93 -11.50 11.74
C PRO A 206 -19.03 -12.71 10.82
N GLY A 207 -18.32 -13.77 11.17
CA GLY A 207 -18.38 -15.08 10.49
C GLY A 207 -17.05 -15.48 9.89
N ASP A 208 -16.91 -16.76 9.58
CA ASP A 208 -15.73 -17.31 8.91
C ASP A 208 -16.00 -17.43 7.40
N PHE A 209 -15.29 -16.62 6.62
CA PHE A 209 -15.34 -16.67 5.16
C PHE A 209 -14.07 -17.30 4.56
N GLY A 210 -13.10 -17.66 5.39
CA GLY A 210 -11.85 -18.30 5.00
C GLY A 210 -10.69 -17.34 4.77
N GLU A 211 -9.57 -17.91 4.34
CA GLU A 211 -8.26 -17.26 4.27
C GLU A 211 -8.03 -16.53 2.92
N PRO A 212 -7.18 -15.49 2.87
CA PRO A 212 -6.93 -14.67 1.68
C PRO A 212 -6.51 -15.43 0.43
N ASN A 213 -5.74 -16.50 0.58
CA ASN A 213 -5.35 -17.36 -0.56
C ASN A 213 -6.45 -18.31 -1.04
N GLY A 214 -7.56 -18.37 -0.33
CA GLY A 214 -8.67 -19.27 -0.55
C GLY A 214 -9.62 -18.89 -1.67
N SER A 215 -10.76 -19.57 -1.68
CA SER A 215 -11.91 -19.33 -2.56
C SER A 215 -13.19 -19.54 -1.78
N LEU A 216 -14.17 -18.65 -1.92
CA LEU A 216 -15.55 -18.92 -1.51
C LEU A 216 -16.25 -19.78 -2.54
N ASP A 217 -17.13 -20.64 -2.08
CA ASP A 217 -18.14 -21.26 -2.94
C ASP A 217 -19.37 -20.33 -3.13
N ALA A 218 -20.32 -20.79 -3.92
CA ALA A 218 -21.51 -20.00 -4.21
C ALA A 218 -22.42 -19.78 -2.97
N SER A 219 -22.39 -20.67 -1.98
CA SER A 219 -23.21 -20.52 -0.76
C SER A 219 -22.58 -19.51 0.19
N GLY A 220 -21.27 -19.61 0.41
CA GLY A 220 -20.52 -18.64 1.21
C GLY A 220 -20.57 -17.23 0.63
N PHE A 221 -20.47 -17.12 -0.70
CA PHE A 221 -20.61 -15.83 -1.37
C PHE A 221 -22.00 -15.21 -1.17
N ARG A 222 -23.09 -15.98 -1.34
CA ARG A 222 -24.46 -15.47 -1.12
C ARG A 222 -24.70 -15.01 0.31
N SER A 223 -24.17 -15.73 1.31
CA SER A 223 -24.26 -15.31 2.72
C SER A 223 -23.53 -13.98 2.95
N LEU A 224 -22.33 -13.84 2.39
CA LEU A 224 -21.57 -12.59 2.46
C LEU A 224 -22.28 -11.44 1.75
N GLU A 225 -22.74 -11.65 0.53
CA GLU A 225 -23.47 -10.68 -0.28
C GLU A 225 -24.73 -10.18 0.43
N GLN A 226 -25.52 -11.09 1.03
CA GLN A 226 -26.70 -10.74 1.82
C GLN A 226 -26.33 -9.86 3.03
N SER A 227 -25.27 -10.18 3.74
CA SER A 227 -24.79 -9.37 4.88
C SER A 227 -24.37 -7.99 4.43
N VAL A 228 -23.57 -7.92 3.35
CA VAL A 228 -23.11 -6.63 2.79
C VAL A 228 -24.27 -5.79 2.29
N THR A 229 -25.19 -6.36 1.50
CA THR A 229 -26.39 -5.64 1.01
C THR A 229 -27.24 -5.12 2.18
N GLY A 230 -27.41 -5.94 3.23
CA GLY A 230 -28.14 -5.54 4.44
C GLY A 230 -27.56 -4.32 5.14
N PHE A 231 -26.24 -4.10 5.09
CA PHE A 231 -25.63 -2.87 5.63
C PHE A 231 -26.05 -1.62 4.84
N PHE A 232 -26.04 -1.71 3.52
CA PHE A 232 -26.46 -0.61 2.65
C PHE A 232 -27.97 -0.33 2.82
N GLU A 233 -28.81 -1.37 2.85
CA GLU A 233 -30.26 -1.24 3.06
C GLU A 233 -30.62 -0.59 4.40
N SER A 234 -29.96 -1.01 5.47
CA SER A 234 -30.22 -0.51 6.83
C SER A 234 -29.61 0.86 7.11
N SER A 235 -28.75 1.38 6.24
CA SER A 235 -28.02 2.63 6.44
C SER A 235 -28.93 3.87 6.47
N GLY A 236 -29.99 3.85 5.67
CA GLY A 236 -30.92 4.97 5.49
C GLY A 236 -30.44 6.06 4.52
N TRP A 237 -29.40 5.76 3.71
CA TRP A 237 -28.93 6.56 2.56
C TRP A 237 -29.22 5.84 1.25
N SER A 238 -29.20 6.56 0.14
CA SER A 238 -29.32 5.97 -1.19
C SER A 238 -28.04 5.20 -1.55
N TRP A 239 -28.18 4.03 -2.23
CA TRP A 239 -27.04 3.14 -2.47
C TRP A 239 -27.17 2.25 -3.71
N LYS A 240 -28.31 2.29 -4.42
CA LYS A 240 -28.58 1.29 -5.49
C LYS A 240 -27.85 1.55 -6.79
N THR A 241 -27.32 2.75 -6.98
CA THR A 241 -26.63 3.14 -8.20
C THR A 241 -25.34 3.89 -7.88
N MET A 242 -24.33 3.69 -8.71
CA MET A 242 -23.10 4.46 -8.60
C MET A 242 -23.38 5.96 -8.78
N GLY A 243 -22.88 6.76 -7.84
CA GLY A 243 -23.06 8.21 -7.84
C GLY A 243 -24.23 8.71 -6.99
N ASP A 244 -24.90 7.83 -6.27
CA ASP A 244 -25.80 8.23 -5.20
C ASP A 244 -25.06 8.49 -3.86
N ASP A 245 -25.57 8.08 -2.69
CA ASP A 245 -24.91 8.46 -1.43
C ASP A 245 -23.74 7.54 -1.07
N LEU A 246 -23.93 6.21 -1.17
CA LEU A 246 -22.98 5.21 -0.71
C LEU A 246 -22.31 4.50 -1.89
N ASP A 247 -21.15 4.98 -2.32
CA ASP A 247 -20.42 4.50 -3.50
C ASP A 247 -19.27 3.51 -3.17
N ALA A 248 -18.92 3.30 -1.90
CA ALA A 248 -17.75 2.53 -1.51
C ALA A 248 -18.02 1.49 -0.41
N LEU A 249 -17.35 0.34 -0.53
CA LEU A 249 -17.22 -0.67 0.53
C LEU A 249 -15.74 -0.89 0.81
N THR A 250 -15.31 -0.72 2.07
CA THR A 250 -13.98 -1.12 2.54
C THR A 250 -14.11 -2.37 3.40
N LEU A 251 -13.57 -3.49 2.95
CA LEU A 251 -13.45 -4.71 3.76
C LEU A 251 -12.16 -4.68 4.56
N CYS A 252 -12.23 -4.72 5.88
CA CYS A 252 -11.07 -4.78 6.77
C CYS A 252 -11.09 -6.09 7.57
N ARG A 253 -10.76 -7.19 6.89
CA ARG A 253 -10.70 -8.53 7.49
C ARG A 253 -10.11 -9.56 6.53
N SER A 254 -9.73 -10.73 7.05
CA SER A 254 -9.40 -11.91 6.24
C SER A 254 -10.62 -12.38 5.44
N MET A 255 -10.42 -12.55 4.13
CA MET A 255 -11.43 -12.97 3.16
C MET A 255 -10.73 -13.70 2.01
N PRO A 256 -11.35 -14.67 1.35
CA PRO A 256 -10.80 -15.26 0.13
C PRO A 256 -10.73 -14.23 -1.01
N VAL A 257 -9.62 -14.25 -1.74
CA VAL A 257 -9.40 -13.34 -2.88
C VAL A 257 -10.36 -13.58 -4.04
N ARG A 258 -10.98 -14.76 -4.11
CA ARG A 258 -11.81 -15.19 -5.24
C ARG A 258 -13.02 -16.00 -4.82
N VAL A 259 -13.98 -16.09 -5.75
CA VAL A 259 -15.21 -16.85 -5.61
C VAL A 259 -15.28 -17.89 -6.74
N ASN A 260 -15.51 -19.15 -6.38
CA ASN A 260 -15.72 -20.25 -7.31
C ASN A 260 -17.23 -20.48 -7.51
N MET A 261 -17.85 -19.70 -8.39
CA MET A 261 -19.25 -19.90 -8.78
C MET A 261 -19.46 -19.65 -10.26
N SER A 262 -20.39 -20.38 -10.86
CA SER A 262 -20.83 -20.12 -12.24
C SER A 262 -21.76 -18.93 -12.25
N LEU A 263 -21.40 -17.89 -12.99
CA LEU A 263 -22.25 -16.76 -13.25
C LEU A 263 -23.28 -17.07 -14.34
N PRO A 264 -24.48 -16.47 -14.31
CA PRO A 264 -25.41 -16.45 -15.44
C PRO A 264 -24.73 -15.96 -16.73
N ALA A 265 -25.20 -16.42 -17.88
CA ALA A 265 -24.52 -16.15 -19.17
C ALA A 265 -24.52 -14.65 -19.54
N ASP A 266 -25.54 -13.93 -19.14
CA ASP A 266 -25.70 -12.48 -19.32
C ASP A 266 -24.75 -11.66 -18.42
N LEU A 267 -24.35 -12.20 -17.26
CA LEU A 267 -23.40 -11.59 -16.33
C LEU A 267 -21.94 -11.93 -16.62
N ARG A 268 -21.67 -12.77 -17.63
CA ARG A 268 -20.29 -13.08 -18.02
C ARG A 268 -19.79 -12.13 -19.09
N PRO A 269 -18.52 -11.69 -19.03
CA PRO A 269 -17.90 -10.99 -20.15
C PRO A 269 -17.88 -11.86 -21.42
N ARG A 270 -18.34 -11.34 -22.54
CA ARG A 270 -18.28 -12.01 -23.85
C ARG A 270 -16.94 -11.69 -24.50
N ILE A 271 -15.96 -12.57 -24.35
CA ILE A 271 -14.60 -12.35 -24.82
C ILE A 271 -14.35 -13.24 -26.04
N SER A 272 -14.14 -12.61 -27.19
CA SER A 272 -13.84 -13.33 -28.44
C SER A 272 -12.53 -14.13 -28.28
N GLY A 273 -12.58 -15.42 -28.65
CA GLY A 273 -11.41 -16.30 -28.60
C GLY A 273 -11.08 -16.91 -27.24
N LEU A 274 -11.89 -16.66 -26.20
CA LEU A 274 -11.79 -17.43 -24.97
C LEU A 274 -12.34 -18.85 -25.19
N LYS A 275 -11.58 -19.83 -24.73
CA LYS A 275 -12.09 -21.22 -24.68
C LYS A 275 -13.08 -21.32 -23.52
N THR A 276 -14.13 -22.11 -23.67
CA THR A 276 -15.22 -22.31 -22.71
C THR A 276 -14.75 -22.67 -21.29
N ASP A 277 -13.65 -23.37 -21.15
CA ASP A 277 -13.02 -23.72 -19.87
C ASP A 277 -12.42 -22.50 -19.12
N ARG A 278 -12.17 -21.39 -19.83
CA ARG A 278 -11.71 -20.11 -19.26
C ARG A 278 -12.82 -19.09 -18.99
N GLU A 279 -14.03 -19.38 -19.46
CA GLU A 279 -15.22 -18.54 -19.22
C GLU A 279 -15.84 -18.76 -17.83
N THR A 280 -15.44 -19.84 -17.16
CA THR A 280 -15.93 -20.21 -15.84
C THR A 280 -15.03 -19.72 -14.71
N PRO A 281 -15.48 -19.79 -13.43
CA PRO A 281 -14.76 -19.28 -12.25
C PRO A 281 -13.27 -19.65 -12.21
N PRO A 282 -12.46 -18.89 -11.44
CA PRO A 282 -12.85 -17.97 -10.38
C PRO A 282 -13.06 -16.52 -10.82
N VAL A 283 -13.89 -15.82 -10.07
CA VAL A 283 -14.10 -14.36 -10.15
C VAL A 283 -13.45 -13.71 -8.92
N ALA A 284 -12.93 -12.51 -9.04
CA ALA A 284 -12.39 -11.78 -7.89
C ALA A 284 -13.50 -11.39 -6.91
N LEU A 285 -13.31 -11.63 -5.61
CA LEU A 285 -14.29 -11.29 -4.59
C LEU A 285 -14.61 -9.78 -4.63
N THR A 286 -13.60 -8.92 -4.66
CA THR A 286 -13.76 -7.46 -4.68
C THR A 286 -14.37 -6.93 -5.98
N ASP A 287 -14.49 -7.77 -7.01
CA ASP A 287 -15.14 -7.44 -8.27
C ASP A 287 -16.58 -7.93 -8.34
N LEU A 288 -16.89 -8.99 -7.61
CA LEU A 288 -18.21 -9.61 -7.58
C LEU A 288 -19.14 -8.98 -6.54
N LEU A 289 -18.60 -8.54 -5.40
CA LEU A 289 -19.37 -7.82 -4.37
C LEU A 289 -19.87 -6.45 -4.85
N CYS A 290 -20.90 -5.97 -4.20
CA CYS A 290 -21.52 -4.66 -4.44
C CYS A 290 -22.13 -4.55 -5.85
N ARG A 291 -22.87 -5.58 -6.25
CA ARG A 291 -23.60 -5.60 -7.53
C ARG A 291 -25.08 -5.87 -7.34
N ASN A 292 -25.88 -5.26 -8.19
CA ASN A 292 -27.29 -5.59 -8.36
C ASN A 292 -27.45 -6.90 -9.13
N GLU A 293 -28.66 -7.44 -9.17
CA GLU A 293 -28.98 -8.68 -9.89
C GLU A 293 -28.67 -8.62 -11.39
N ASP A 294 -28.77 -7.44 -12.00
CA ASP A 294 -28.42 -7.19 -13.40
C ASP A 294 -26.90 -7.09 -13.65
N GLY A 295 -26.08 -7.22 -12.59
CA GLY A 295 -24.63 -7.10 -12.63
C GLY A 295 -24.09 -5.66 -12.59
N SER A 296 -24.94 -4.65 -12.60
CA SER A 296 -24.51 -3.26 -12.38
C SER A 296 -23.94 -3.08 -10.96
N ARG A 297 -22.99 -2.16 -10.80
CA ARG A 297 -22.40 -1.88 -9.49
C ARG A 297 -23.23 -0.84 -8.74
N TYR A 298 -23.35 -1.04 -7.43
CA TYR A 298 -23.84 -0.01 -6.52
C TYR A 298 -22.74 0.57 -5.63
N ALA A 299 -21.59 -0.12 -5.46
CA ALA A 299 -20.42 0.42 -4.79
C ALA A 299 -19.13 -0.21 -5.33
N VAL A 300 -17.98 0.44 -5.08
CA VAL A 300 -16.63 -0.09 -5.37
C VAL A 300 -16.04 -0.66 -4.09
N CYS A 301 -15.60 -1.93 -4.17
CA CYS A 301 -15.01 -2.63 -3.05
C CYS A 301 -13.49 -2.51 -3.05
N GLY A 302 -12.92 -2.14 -1.89
CA GLY A 302 -11.50 -2.26 -1.55
C GLY A 302 -11.31 -3.21 -0.37
N TRP A 303 -10.11 -3.76 -0.22
CA TRP A 303 -9.85 -4.81 0.76
C TRP A 303 -8.52 -4.59 1.50
N ILE A 304 -8.57 -4.57 2.83
CA ILE A 304 -7.42 -4.49 3.74
C ILE A 304 -7.43 -5.73 4.64
N PHE A 305 -6.29 -6.38 4.78
CA PHE A 305 -6.15 -7.62 5.54
C PHE A 305 -4.71 -7.86 6.00
N GLY A 306 -4.52 -8.86 6.83
CA GLY A 306 -3.23 -9.31 7.34
C GLY A 306 -3.07 -9.06 8.83
N SER A 307 -1.83 -9.03 9.31
CA SER A 307 -1.58 -8.75 10.73
C SER A 307 -2.08 -7.35 11.12
N GLN A 308 -2.27 -7.15 12.41
CA GLN A 308 -2.67 -5.87 12.99
C GLN A 308 -1.72 -4.73 12.58
N ILE A 309 -0.41 -4.96 12.67
CA ILE A 309 0.62 -3.98 12.29
C ILE A 309 0.47 -3.62 10.81
N ARG A 310 0.38 -4.63 9.92
CA ARG A 310 0.25 -4.41 8.48
C ARG A 310 -1.05 -3.69 8.11
N SER A 311 -2.17 -4.06 8.68
CA SER A 311 -3.46 -3.44 8.38
C SER A 311 -3.53 -1.99 8.84
N ILE A 312 -3.01 -1.69 10.04
CA ILE A 312 -2.85 -0.30 10.53
C ILE A 312 -1.94 0.48 9.59
N TYR A 313 -0.77 -0.07 9.23
CA TYR A 313 0.14 0.57 8.28
C TYR A 313 -0.57 0.89 6.95
N MET A 314 -1.31 -0.06 6.36
CA MET A 314 -2.05 0.17 5.10
C MET A 314 -3.05 1.32 5.24
N ALA A 315 -3.80 1.37 6.34
CA ALA A 315 -4.72 2.46 6.62
C ALA A 315 -3.99 3.81 6.78
N MET A 316 -2.92 3.86 7.58
CA MET A 316 -2.13 5.08 7.79
C MET A 316 -1.51 5.58 6.48
N CYS A 317 -1.01 4.68 5.62
CA CYS A 317 -0.52 5.07 4.29
C CYS A 317 -1.63 5.66 3.42
N ALA A 318 -2.81 5.03 3.36
CA ALA A 318 -3.93 5.54 2.58
C ALA A 318 -4.39 6.92 3.05
N LEU A 319 -4.36 7.17 4.36
CA LEU A 319 -4.87 8.38 5.00
C LEU A 319 -3.87 9.54 5.00
N PHE A 320 -2.56 9.27 5.16
CA PHE A 320 -1.60 10.31 5.51
C PHE A 320 -0.42 10.48 4.54
N ILE A 321 -0.07 9.49 3.72
CA ILE A 321 1.05 9.63 2.79
C ILE A 321 0.66 10.50 1.59
N ASP A 322 1.48 11.49 1.29
CA ASP A 322 1.40 12.28 0.05
C ASP A 322 2.00 11.47 -1.10
N ARG A 323 1.41 11.60 -2.30
CA ARG A 323 1.76 10.82 -3.49
C ARG A 323 2.23 11.74 -4.59
N ASP A 324 3.49 12.14 -4.50
CA ASP A 324 4.10 13.18 -5.31
C ASP A 324 4.80 12.62 -6.55
N SER A 325 5.10 11.32 -6.54
CA SER A 325 5.90 10.68 -7.59
C SER A 325 5.19 9.46 -8.19
N ILE A 326 5.28 9.34 -9.51
CA ILE A 326 4.71 8.24 -10.29
C ILE A 326 5.83 7.52 -11.04
N GLY A 327 5.95 6.21 -10.80
CA GLY A 327 6.88 5.34 -11.49
C GLY A 327 6.21 4.57 -12.62
N LEU A 328 6.92 4.40 -13.73
CA LEU A 328 6.46 3.67 -14.91
C LEU A 328 7.47 2.57 -15.27
N VAL A 329 7.00 1.32 -15.36
CA VAL A 329 7.83 0.16 -15.76
C VAL A 329 7.11 -0.61 -16.87
N ASP A 330 7.57 -0.48 -18.11
CA ASP A 330 7.02 -1.18 -19.26
C ASP A 330 7.76 -2.48 -19.53
N GLY A 331 7.23 -3.60 -19.04
CA GLY A 331 7.73 -4.94 -19.30
C GLY A 331 7.19 -5.57 -20.58
N TYR A 332 6.29 -4.90 -21.31
CA TYR A 332 5.79 -5.41 -22.57
C TYR A 332 6.77 -5.17 -23.73
N ASP A 333 6.97 -6.19 -24.52
CA ASP A 333 7.47 -6.03 -25.89
C ASP A 333 6.45 -5.16 -26.66
N ARG A 334 6.93 -4.17 -27.43
CA ARG A 334 6.11 -3.27 -28.27
C ARG A 334 5.12 -4.01 -29.18
N LYS A 335 5.34 -5.28 -29.45
CA LYS A 335 4.44 -6.16 -30.23
C LYS A 335 3.30 -6.77 -29.41
N ARG A 336 3.40 -6.79 -28.08
CA ARG A 336 2.37 -7.32 -27.17
C ARG A 336 1.59 -6.17 -26.57
N GLY A 337 0.31 -6.21 -26.53
CA GLY A 337 -0.54 -5.26 -25.82
C GLY A 337 -1.08 -4.10 -26.65
N GLY A 338 -0.59 -3.90 -27.86
CA GLY A 338 -1.01 -2.80 -28.73
C GLY A 338 -0.58 -1.40 -28.19
N THR A 339 -0.78 -0.38 -28.98
CA THR A 339 -0.39 0.99 -28.65
C THR A 339 -1.13 1.57 -27.44
N ALA A 340 -2.36 1.11 -27.16
CA ALA A 340 -3.18 1.66 -26.07
C ALA A 340 -2.60 1.44 -24.67
N TYR A 341 -1.84 0.35 -24.46
CA TYR A 341 -1.25 0.01 -23.17
C TYR A 341 0.22 0.41 -23.03
N ALA A 342 0.81 1.05 -24.04
CA ALA A 342 2.19 1.56 -23.94
C ALA A 342 2.29 2.63 -22.84
N LEU A 343 3.29 2.48 -21.94
CA LEU A 343 3.48 3.44 -20.84
C LEU A 343 4.02 4.79 -21.33
N ALA A 344 4.56 4.88 -22.54
CA ALA A 344 4.86 6.16 -23.18
C ALA A 344 3.62 7.09 -23.25
N ASN A 345 2.42 6.52 -23.50
CA ASN A 345 1.18 7.32 -23.49
C ASN A 345 0.82 7.80 -22.07
N ALA A 346 1.29 7.12 -21.03
CA ALA A 346 1.12 7.54 -19.64
C ALA A 346 2.08 8.69 -19.30
N GLU A 347 3.31 8.63 -19.78
CA GLU A 347 4.30 9.69 -19.63
C GLU A 347 3.82 11.01 -20.26
N GLU A 348 3.29 10.98 -21.47
CA GLU A 348 2.68 12.14 -22.15
C GLU A 348 1.54 12.78 -21.34
N VAL A 349 0.76 11.98 -20.63
CA VAL A 349 -0.33 12.47 -19.76
C VAL A 349 0.22 13.09 -18.47
N LEU A 350 1.34 12.60 -17.96
CA LEU A 350 1.97 13.10 -16.73
C LEU A 350 2.76 14.41 -16.97
N GLU A 351 3.28 14.62 -18.17
CA GLU A 351 4.13 15.78 -18.50
C GLU A 351 3.53 17.14 -18.06
N PRO A 352 2.24 17.43 -18.31
CA PRO A 352 1.63 18.70 -17.88
C PRO A 352 1.22 18.72 -16.40
N LEU A 353 1.38 17.62 -15.65
CA LEU A 353 0.99 17.49 -14.27
C LEU A 353 2.19 17.72 -13.35
N SER A 354 1.92 18.10 -12.10
CA SER A 354 2.96 18.44 -11.14
C SER A 354 3.58 17.21 -10.43
N TYR A 355 3.38 16.00 -10.97
CA TYR A 355 4.00 14.79 -10.41
C TYR A 355 5.46 14.68 -10.85
N GLU A 356 6.30 14.23 -9.94
CA GLU A 356 7.62 13.75 -10.28
C GLU A 356 7.49 12.41 -11.02
N THR A 357 7.74 12.42 -12.35
CA THR A 357 7.63 11.21 -13.17
C THR A 357 8.97 10.49 -13.23
N ARG A 358 8.96 9.19 -12.98
CA ARG A 358 10.15 8.35 -13.06
C ARG A 358 9.91 7.18 -14.00
N LEU A 359 10.61 7.18 -15.12
CA LEU A 359 10.69 6.02 -16.02
C LEU A 359 11.79 5.09 -15.49
N LEU A 360 11.40 4.06 -14.75
CA LEU A 360 12.35 3.15 -14.08
C LEU A 360 12.92 2.11 -15.06
N ALA A 361 12.11 1.68 -16.02
CA ALA A 361 12.53 0.79 -17.10
C ALA A 361 11.54 0.91 -18.26
N ASP A 362 11.99 1.36 -19.42
CA ASP A 362 11.20 1.32 -20.64
C ASP A 362 11.24 -0.08 -21.29
N GLY A 363 10.40 -0.30 -22.31
CA GLY A 363 10.26 -1.59 -22.97
C GLY A 363 11.55 -2.21 -23.48
N MET A 364 12.57 -1.43 -23.84
CA MET A 364 13.88 -1.90 -24.24
C MET A 364 14.84 -2.07 -23.05
N GLN A 365 14.60 -1.36 -21.94
CA GLN A 365 15.47 -1.28 -20.77
C GLN A 365 14.94 -2.05 -19.57
N ALA A 366 13.70 -2.58 -19.60
CA ALA A 366 13.11 -3.39 -18.54
C ALA A 366 13.80 -4.75 -18.41
N SER A 367 15.11 -4.73 -18.25
CA SER A 367 15.99 -5.88 -18.09
C SER A 367 16.30 -6.13 -16.63
N ARG A 368 16.78 -7.36 -16.31
CA ARG A 368 17.26 -7.67 -14.95
C ARG A 368 18.36 -6.74 -14.49
N THR A 369 19.25 -6.32 -15.39
CA THR A 369 20.37 -5.41 -15.07
C THR A 369 19.88 -4.07 -14.57
N ASN A 370 18.83 -3.51 -15.19
CA ASN A 370 18.26 -2.23 -14.79
C ASN A 370 17.34 -2.35 -13.55
N TRP A 371 16.79 -3.55 -13.32
CA TRP A 371 15.96 -3.83 -12.13
C TRP A 371 16.79 -4.06 -10.86
N LEU A 372 17.96 -4.70 -10.98
CA LEU A 372 18.78 -5.05 -9.82
C LEU A 372 19.15 -3.89 -8.88
N PRO A 373 19.46 -2.67 -9.34
CA PRO A 373 19.68 -1.54 -8.45
C PRO A 373 18.50 -1.23 -7.55
N LEU A 374 17.27 -1.34 -8.07
CA LEU A 374 16.05 -1.06 -7.31
C LEU A 374 15.87 -2.01 -6.13
N MET A 375 16.45 -3.20 -6.18
CA MET A 375 16.26 -4.20 -5.13
C MET A 375 16.74 -3.73 -3.76
N SER A 376 17.80 -2.93 -3.69
CA SER A 376 18.34 -2.39 -2.45
C SER A 376 18.04 -0.91 -2.23
N THR A 377 17.93 -0.12 -3.31
CA THR A 377 17.58 1.29 -3.19
C THR A 377 16.07 1.54 -3.07
N GLY A 378 15.25 0.48 -3.23
CA GLY A 378 13.81 0.60 -3.29
C GLY A 378 13.31 1.16 -4.63
N VAL A 379 12.00 1.39 -4.70
CA VAL A 379 11.36 2.01 -5.86
C VAL A 379 11.12 3.49 -5.52
N PRO A 380 11.78 4.42 -6.22
CA PRO A 380 11.65 5.85 -5.89
C PRO A 380 10.35 6.44 -6.47
N ALA A 381 9.20 5.88 -6.06
CA ALA A 381 7.88 6.32 -6.49
C ALA A 381 6.84 6.00 -5.42
N ASP A 382 5.81 6.83 -5.31
CA ASP A 382 4.66 6.63 -4.42
C ASP A 382 3.56 5.81 -5.08
N VAL A 383 3.43 5.93 -6.40
CA VAL A 383 2.51 5.14 -7.24
C VAL A 383 3.30 4.53 -8.38
N LEU A 384 3.17 3.22 -8.55
CA LEU A 384 3.90 2.49 -9.58
C LEU A 384 2.94 1.81 -10.56
N PHE A 385 3.15 2.07 -11.84
CA PHE A 385 2.47 1.41 -12.94
C PHE A 385 3.42 0.42 -13.60
N ILE A 386 3.04 -0.85 -13.65
CA ILE A 386 3.81 -1.90 -14.30
C ILE A 386 2.96 -2.62 -15.33
N ASN A 387 3.45 -2.72 -16.55
CA ASN A 387 2.95 -3.64 -17.56
C ASN A 387 3.85 -4.87 -17.62
N SER A 388 3.29 -6.06 -17.42
CA SER A 388 4.04 -7.29 -17.50
C SER A 388 3.12 -8.47 -17.85
N SER A 389 3.67 -9.49 -18.45
CA SER A 389 3.05 -10.82 -18.54
C SER A 389 3.70 -11.79 -17.55
N GLY A 390 3.06 -12.95 -17.33
CA GLY A 390 3.64 -13.97 -16.47
C GLY A 390 2.61 -14.80 -15.74
N ARG A 391 2.96 -15.26 -14.55
CA ARG A 391 2.10 -16.05 -13.65
C ARG A 391 2.33 -15.65 -12.20
N TYR A 392 1.61 -16.24 -11.27
CA TYR A 392 1.65 -15.90 -9.85
C TYR A 392 3.06 -15.85 -9.24
N GLY A 393 4.03 -16.64 -9.71
CA GLY A 393 5.40 -16.71 -9.15
C GLY A 393 6.45 -15.93 -9.93
N PHE A 394 6.09 -15.30 -11.05
CA PHE A 394 7.04 -14.53 -11.86
C PHE A 394 6.33 -13.51 -12.76
N MET A 395 7.05 -12.46 -13.10
CA MET A 395 6.69 -11.51 -14.15
C MET A 395 7.78 -11.49 -15.24
N ASP A 396 7.33 -11.52 -16.50
CA ASP A 396 8.22 -11.43 -17.64
C ASP A 396 8.44 -9.95 -17.99
N MET A 397 9.70 -9.59 -18.11
CA MET A 397 10.15 -8.29 -18.58
C MET A 397 10.63 -8.41 -20.03
N THR A 398 11.08 -7.32 -20.62
CA THR A 398 11.58 -7.33 -22.01
C THR A 398 12.80 -8.23 -22.18
N ALA A 399 13.10 -8.58 -23.44
CA ALA A 399 14.28 -9.37 -23.83
C ALA A 399 14.37 -10.75 -23.15
N GLY A 400 13.24 -11.37 -22.78
CA GLY A 400 13.21 -12.69 -22.16
C GLY A 400 13.64 -12.71 -20.70
N THR A 401 13.80 -11.54 -20.09
CA THR A 401 14.09 -11.41 -18.66
C THR A 401 12.88 -11.81 -17.85
N ARG A 402 13.09 -12.66 -16.85
CA ARG A 402 12.07 -13.07 -15.88
C ARG A 402 12.46 -12.66 -14.48
N LEU A 403 11.56 -11.94 -13.80
CA LEU A 403 11.67 -11.59 -12.39
C LEU A 403 10.78 -12.52 -11.57
N ARG A 404 11.33 -13.09 -10.51
CA ARG A 404 10.59 -13.94 -9.55
C ARG A 404 10.17 -13.14 -8.32
N ALA A 405 9.40 -13.72 -7.44
CA ALA A 405 9.06 -13.08 -6.16
C ALA A 405 10.29 -12.67 -5.35
N ALA A 406 11.38 -13.46 -5.43
CA ALA A 406 12.66 -13.12 -4.80
C ALA A 406 13.33 -11.84 -5.36
N ASP A 407 12.94 -11.42 -6.57
CA ASP A 407 13.48 -10.23 -7.24
C ASP A 407 12.59 -8.98 -7.02
N ILE A 408 11.58 -9.04 -6.13
CA ILE A 408 10.80 -7.87 -5.72
C ILE A 408 11.63 -7.04 -4.73
N PRO A 409 11.75 -5.71 -4.95
CA PRO A 409 12.57 -4.83 -4.11
C PRO A 409 12.14 -4.80 -2.64
N VAL A 410 13.10 -4.56 -1.75
CA VAL A 410 12.79 -4.04 -0.42
C VAL A 410 12.43 -2.57 -0.58
N LEU A 411 11.22 -2.21 -0.19
CA LEU A 411 10.77 -0.83 -0.32
C LEU A 411 11.40 0.05 0.78
N ASN A 412 11.73 1.25 0.40
CA ASN A 412 12.15 2.32 1.31
C ASN A 412 11.08 3.40 1.47
N HIS A 413 10.00 3.32 0.68
CA HIS A 413 8.79 4.16 0.76
C HIS A 413 7.55 3.29 0.61
N PRO A 414 6.40 3.66 1.22
CA PRO A 414 5.12 3.02 0.94
C PRO A 414 4.75 3.17 -0.53
N LEU A 415 4.14 2.13 -1.11
CA LEU A 415 3.87 2.10 -2.54
C LEU A 415 2.42 1.72 -2.83
N ALA A 416 1.75 2.49 -3.71
CA ALA A 416 0.52 2.06 -4.38
C ALA A 416 0.88 1.45 -5.75
N LEU A 417 0.36 0.26 -6.07
CA LEU A 417 0.77 -0.52 -7.23
C LEU A 417 -0.42 -0.79 -8.17
N TYR A 418 -0.27 -0.40 -9.42
CA TYR A 418 -1.13 -0.84 -10.53
C TYR A 418 -0.33 -1.79 -11.43
N LEU A 419 -0.62 -3.08 -11.32
CA LEU A 419 0.11 -4.12 -12.05
C LEU A 419 -0.79 -4.81 -13.07
N ILE A 420 -0.62 -4.50 -14.33
CA ILE A 420 -1.21 -5.22 -15.45
C ILE A 420 -0.46 -6.53 -15.63
N HIS A 421 -1.01 -7.61 -15.07
CA HIS A 421 -0.35 -8.92 -15.02
C HIS A 421 -1.35 -10.05 -14.71
N SER A 422 -1.17 -11.20 -15.35
CA SER A 422 -1.99 -12.37 -15.07
C SER A 422 -1.59 -13.04 -13.74
N PHE A 423 -2.58 -13.40 -12.93
CA PHE A 423 -2.39 -14.11 -11.65
C PHE A 423 -1.55 -13.36 -10.59
N SER A 424 -1.36 -12.05 -10.70
CA SER A 424 -0.50 -11.32 -9.77
C SER A 424 -0.97 -11.41 -8.32
N LEU A 425 -2.29 -11.47 -8.08
CA LEU A 425 -2.93 -11.63 -6.77
C LEU A 425 -3.60 -13.00 -6.60
N PHE A 426 -3.07 -14.05 -7.24
CA PHE A 426 -3.58 -15.42 -7.06
C PHE A 426 -3.44 -15.92 -5.62
N ALA A 427 -2.35 -15.55 -4.94
CA ALA A 427 -2.06 -15.90 -3.55
C ALA A 427 -1.47 -14.69 -2.80
N PRO A 428 -2.34 -13.74 -2.36
CA PRO A 428 -1.90 -12.43 -1.84
C PRO A 428 -1.15 -12.49 -0.48
N GLU A 429 -1.21 -13.59 0.25
CA GLU A 429 -0.44 -13.80 1.48
C GLU A 429 0.78 -14.70 1.30
N THR A 430 1.03 -15.17 0.08
CA THR A 430 2.16 -16.08 -0.15
C THR A 430 3.39 -15.29 -0.62
N PRO A 431 4.49 -15.21 0.17
CA PRO A 431 5.69 -14.46 -0.22
C PRO A 431 6.41 -15.00 -1.46
N THR A 432 6.07 -16.21 -1.92
CA THR A 432 6.57 -16.79 -3.19
C THR A 432 5.73 -16.38 -4.40
N SER A 433 4.61 -15.69 -4.21
CA SER A 433 3.84 -15.06 -5.28
C SER A 433 4.27 -13.62 -5.51
N ILE A 434 4.11 -13.11 -6.72
CA ILE A 434 4.46 -11.72 -7.06
C ILE A 434 3.66 -10.74 -6.19
N GLY A 435 2.34 -10.87 -6.13
CA GLY A 435 1.51 -9.95 -5.36
C GLY A 435 1.71 -10.07 -3.87
N GLY A 436 1.79 -11.31 -3.35
CA GLY A 436 2.04 -11.51 -1.93
C GLY A 436 3.39 -10.93 -1.50
N ARG A 437 4.40 -11.00 -2.39
CA ARG A 437 5.70 -10.41 -2.11
C ARG A 437 5.67 -8.87 -2.12
N TRP A 438 4.97 -8.24 -3.07
CA TRP A 438 4.78 -6.80 -3.06
C TRP A 438 4.08 -6.31 -1.78
N LEU A 439 3.01 -7.00 -1.37
CA LEU A 439 2.29 -6.69 -0.12
C LEU A 439 3.16 -6.88 1.13
N ASP A 440 3.97 -7.96 1.16
CA ASP A 440 4.93 -8.23 2.23
C ASP A 440 6.02 -7.14 2.31
N ARG A 441 6.33 -6.47 1.20
CA ARG A 441 7.34 -5.41 1.10
C ARG A 441 6.81 -4.01 1.38
N GLY A 442 5.52 -3.82 1.66
CA GLY A 442 4.97 -2.53 2.04
C GLY A 442 4.11 -1.85 0.98
N VAL A 443 3.67 -2.58 -0.05
CA VAL A 443 2.58 -2.11 -0.92
C VAL A 443 1.29 -2.08 -0.10
N TYR A 444 0.65 -0.90 -0.02
CA TYR A 444 -0.54 -0.68 0.80
C TYR A 444 -1.83 -0.53 -0.02
N ALA A 445 -1.71 -0.27 -1.33
CA ALA A 445 -2.83 -0.29 -2.28
C ALA A 445 -2.38 -1.02 -3.54
N TYR A 446 -3.19 -1.97 -4.02
CA TYR A 446 -2.80 -2.81 -5.14
C TYR A 446 -3.99 -3.17 -6.03
N VAL A 447 -3.82 -2.96 -7.33
CA VAL A 447 -4.74 -3.44 -8.35
C VAL A 447 -4.03 -4.49 -9.21
N GLY A 448 -4.57 -5.71 -9.24
CA GLY A 448 -4.00 -6.85 -9.97
C GLY A 448 -5.06 -7.89 -10.30
N SER A 449 -4.70 -9.15 -10.51
CA SER A 449 -5.65 -10.19 -10.90
C SER A 449 -5.50 -11.49 -10.12
N CYS A 450 -6.62 -12.13 -9.78
CA CYS A 450 -6.62 -13.45 -9.11
C CYS A 450 -6.47 -14.63 -10.05
N ASN A 451 -6.55 -14.42 -11.38
CA ASN A 451 -6.44 -15.46 -12.40
C ASN A 451 -6.01 -14.79 -13.73
N GLU A 452 -6.15 -15.48 -14.89
CA GLU A 452 -5.98 -14.89 -16.21
C GLU A 452 -7.08 -13.87 -16.50
N PRO A 453 -6.81 -12.53 -16.51
CA PRO A 453 -7.86 -11.52 -16.59
C PRO A 453 -8.18 -11.11 -18.03
N MET A 454 -7.30 -11.39 -18.98
CA MET A 454 -7.18 -10.76 -20.29
C MET A 454 -6.78 -9.28 -20.18
N LEU A 455 -6.06 -8.77 -21.15
CA LEU A 455 -5.53 -7.40 -21.12
C LEU A 455 -6.65 -6.33 -21.04
N GLY A 456 -7.75 -6.53 -21.78
CA GLY A 456 -8.89 -5.61 -21.80
C GLY A 456 -9.63 -5.47 -20.48
N ALA A 457 -9.36 -6.34 -19.48
CA ALA A 457 -9.93 -6.18 -18.13
C ALA A 457 -9.25 -5.09 -17.31
N PHE A 458 -8.07 -4.66 -17.71
CA PHE A 458 -7.37 -3.53 -17.11
C PHE A 458 -7.63 -2.25 -17.90
N ARG A 459 -7.74 -1.13 -17.21
CA ARG A 459 -7.74 0.18 -17.83
C ARG A 459 -6.34 0.53 -18.32
N PRO A 460 -6.13 1.07 -19.54
CA PRO A 460 -4.84 1.61 -19.94
C PRO A 460 -4.31 2.63 -18.93
N SER A 461 -3.04 2.56 -18.58
CA SER A 461 -2.43 3.40 -17.54
C SER A 461 -2.59 4.90 -17.81
N SER A 462 -2.49 5.33 -19.08
CA SER A 462 -2.75 6.72 -19.50
C SER A 462 -4.16 7.18 -19.17
N HIS A 463 -5.17 6.32 -19.36
CA HIS A 463 -6.57 6.64 -19.03
C HIS A 463 -6.78 6.65 -17.50
N MET A 464 -6.13 5.74 -16.77
CA MET A 464 -6.19 5.74 -15.32
C MET A 464 -5.59 7.03 -14.75
N ILE A 465 -4.41 7.43 -15.20
CA ILE A 465 -3.72 8.66 -14.76
C ILE A 465 -4.56 9.91 -15.02
N ARG A 466 -5.22 10.00 -16.18
CA ARG A 466 -6.16 11.12 -16.45
C ARG A 466 -7.30 11.19 -15.42
N GLN A 467 -7.82 10.05 -14.97
CA GLN A 467 -8.84 10.06 -13.92
C GLN A 467 -8.26 10.46 -12.56
N LEU A 468 -7.07 9.97 -12.22
CA LEU A 468 -6.40 10.35 -10.97
C LEU A 468 -6.16 11.87 -10.90
N SER A 469 -5.79 12.49 -12.01
CA SER A 469 -5.60 13.97 -12.08
C SER A 469 -6.91 14.77 -11.91
N LEU A 470 -8.06 14.10 -11.99
CA LEU A 470 -9.40 14.66 -11.73
C LEU A 470 -9.94 14.26 -10.34
N TYR A 471 -9.08 13.87 -9.42
CA TYR A 471 -9.42 13.41 -8.06
C TYR A 471 -10.27 12.13 -8.01
N VAL A 472 -10.34 11.35 -9.08
CA VAL A 472 -10.98 10.02 -8.98
C VAL A 472 -10.14 9.13 -8.08
N PRO A 473 -10.74 8.47 -7.06
CA PRO A 473 -9.97 7.59 -6.17
C PRO A 473 -9.27 6.47 -6.93
N PHE A 474 -8.08 6.05 -6.46
CA PHE A 474 -7.20 5.10 -7.14
C PHE A 474 -7.88 3.79 -7.58
N ILE A 475 -8.62 3.16 -6.67
CA ILE A 475 -9.33 1.91 -6.96
C ILE A 475 -10.50 2.15 -7.92
N VAL A 476 -11.22 3.27 -7.79
CA VAL A 476 -12.30 3.67 -8.70
C VAL A 476 -11.77 3.93 -10.10
N ALA A 477 -10.66 4.65 -10.21
CA ALA A 477 -10.00 4.93 -11.49
C ALA A 477 -9.55 3.65 -12.21
N ALA A 478 -9.21 2.59 -11.48
CA ALA A 478 -8.80 1.31 -12.04
C ALA A 478 -9.96 0.46 -12.56
N ARG A 479 -11.20 0.68 -12.09
CA ARG A 479 -12.37 -0.11 -12.48
C ARG A 479 -12.94 0.33 -13.81
N LEU A 480 -13.45 -0.64 -14.58
CA LEU A 480 -14.22 -0.41 -15.79
C LEU A 480 -15.71 -0.44 -15.42
N PHE A 481 -16.44 0.60 -15.84
CA PHE A 481 -17.89 0.75 -15.61
C PHE A 481 -18.69 0.57 -16.90
N GLU A 482 -17.99 0.51 -18.01
CA GLU A 482 -18.52 0.28 -19.36
C GLU A 482 -17.76 -0.87 -20.01
N SER A 483 -18.24 -1.39 -21.10
CA SER A 483 -17.69 -2.54 -21.83
C SER A 483 -18.01 -3.90 -21.20
N GLU A 484 -17.60 -4.97 -21.85
CA GLU A 484 -17.80 -6.34 -21.37
C GLU A 484 -17.10 -6.60 -20.03
N PHE A 485 -15.99 -5.91 -19.73
CA PHE A 485 -15.28 -6.05 -18.48
C PHE A 485 -15.82 -5.18 -17.33
N SER A 486 -16.93 -4.46 -17.53
CA SER A 486 -17.73 -3.90 -16.45
C SER A 486 -18.47 -4.98 -15.64
N LYS A 487 -18.71 -6.15 -16.26
CA LYS A 487 -19.27 -7.35 -15.63
C LYS A 487 -18.30 -7.97 -14.61
N PRO A 488 -18.78 -8.83 -13.68
CA PRO A 488 -17.93 -9.50 -12.70
C PRO A 488 -16.78 -10.27 -13.37
N TRP A 489 -15.54 -9.98 -12.97
CA TRP A 489 -14.38 -10.60 -13.56
C TRP A 489 -13.23 -10.82 -12.53
N ARG A 490 -12.00 -10.83 -12.96
CA ARG A 490 -10.82 -11.33 -12.21
C ARG A 490 -9.89 -10.26 -11.68
N VAL A 491 -10.27 -8.98 -11.76
CA VAL A 491 -9.47 -7.87 -11.24
C VAL A 491 -9.75 -7.68 -9.74
N VAL A 492 -8.69 -7.77 -8.96
CA VAL A 492 -8.70 -7.63 -7.49
C VAL A 492 -8.25 -6.22 -7.12
N THR A 493 -8.87 -5.65 -6.09
CA THR A 493 -8.51 -4.36 -5.53
C THR A 493 -8.24 -4.49 -4.02
N ILE A 494 -7.00 -4.17 -3.62
CA ILE A 494 -6.54 -4.15 -2.24
C ILE A 494 -6.26 -2.70 -1.84
N GLY A 495 -6.63 -2.32 -0.63
CA GLY A 495 -6.47 -0.97 -0.07
C GLY A 495 -7.79 -0.24 0.12
N ASP A 496 -7.71 1.02 0.51
CA ASP A 496 -8.82 1.93 0.68
C ASP A 496 -9.43 2.36 -0.67
N PRO A 497 -10.72 2.08 -0.95
CA PRO A 497 -11.37 2.45 -2.21
C PRO A 497 -11.53 3.96 -2.40
N LEU A 498 -11.39 4.74 -1.34
CA LEU A 498 -11.49 6.19 -1.33
C LEU A 498 -10.13 6.91 -1.35
N MET A 499 -9.04 6.18 -1.52
CA MET A 499 -7.69 6.74 -1.57
C MET A 499 -7.51 7.62 -2.82
N LEU A 500 -7.17 8.89 -2.61
CA LEU A 500 -6.85 9.84 -3.69
C LEU A 500 -5.34 9.82 -4.00
N VAL A 501 -5.00 10.05 -5.27
CA VAL A 501 -3.64 10.41 -5.70
C VAL A 501 -3.67 11.90 -5.99
N GLU A 502 -3.35 12.71 -4.97
CA GLU A 502 -3.43 14.16 -5.05
C GLU A 502 -2.20 14.75 -5.74
N GLN A 503 -2.37 15.88 -6.40
CA GLN A 503 -1.24 16.65 -6.95
C GLN A 503 -0.43 17.30 -5.83
N PRO A 504 0.91 17.31 -5.91
CA PRO A 504 1.80 17.74 -4.83
C PRO A 504 1.52 19.12 -4.23
N SER A 505 1.06 20.07 -5.03
CA SER A 505 0.92 21.49 -4.64
C SER A 505 -0.28 21.80 -3.74
N LYS A 506 -1.12 20.81 -3.37
CA LYS A 506 -2.46 21.09 -2.80
C LYS A 506 -2.68 20.66 -1.36
N ARG A 507 -1.73 19.98 -0.74
CA ARG A 507 -1.84 19.54 0.66
C ARG A 507 -1.08 20.48 1.57
N ARG A 508 -1.80 21.21 2.43
CA ARG A 508 -1.18 21.97 3.52
C ARG A 508 -1.12 21.10 4.77
N LEU A 509 0.11 20.83 5.24
CA LEU A 509 0.33 20.48 6.63
C LEU A 509 0.10 21.71 7.49
N MET A 510 -0.67 21.59 8.57
CA MET A 510 -0.79 22.65 9.57
C MET A 510 0.58 22.86 10.23
N GLU A 511 1.03 24.09 10.34
CA GLU A 511 2.23 24.39 11.11
C GLU A 511 1.95 24.10 12.58
N LEU A 512 2.94 23.49 13.26
CA LEU A 512 2.86 23.05 14.65
C LEU A 512 3.06 24.20 15.67
N ASP A 513 2.67 25.43 15.34
CA ASP A 513 2.81 26.56 16.29
C ASP A 513 1.96 26.38 17.55
N ASP A 514 0.94 25.49 17.52
CA ASP A 514 0.20 25.02 18.70
C ASP A 514 0.56 23.55 19.00
N MET A 515 1.83 23.29 19.25
CA MET A 515 2.36 21.95 19.54
C MET A 515 1.53 21.21 20.59
N ILE A 516 1.13 19.98 20.26
CA ILE A 516 0.66 19.05 21.28
C ILE A 516 1.88 18.73 22.16
N GLU A 517 1.80 19.12 23.44
CA GLU A 517 2.85 18.86 24.42
C GLU A 517 3.10 17.35 24.52
N VAL A 518 4.38 16.96 24.46
CA VAL A 518 4.77 15.55 24.64
C VAL A 518 4.78 15.27 26.14
N ALA A 519 4.04 14.25 26.58
CA ALA A 519 4.01 13.88 27.97
C ALA A 519 5.42 13.49 28.46
N GLU A 520 5.74 13.77 29.74
CA GLU A 520 7.08 13.50 30.33
C GLU A 520 7.51 12.03 30.19
N ILE A 521 6.55 11.10 30.14
CA ILE A 521 6.82 9.66 29.99
C ILE A 521 7.08 9.24 28.55
N ASP A 522 6.81 10.10 27.58
CA ASP A 522 6.96 9.85 26.15
C ASP A 522 8.29 10.45 25.66
N LEU A 523 8.81 9.90 24.58
CA LEU A 523 10.08 10.32 23.98
C LEU A 523 9.86 11.06 22.67
N ASP A 524 10.21 12.34 22.59
CA ASP A 524 10.44 13.00 21.31
C ASP A 524 11.81 12.59 20.76
N VAL A 525 11.79 11.63 19.84
CA VAL A 525 12.98 10.98 19.27
C VAL A 525 13.93 12.00 18.65
N ARG A 526 13.42 13.00 17.93
CA ARG A 526 14.24 14.01 17.26
C ARG A 526 14.92 14.94 18.26
N THR A 527 14.18 15.42 19.24
CA THR A 527 14.70 16.29 20.30
C THR A 527 15.74 15.56 21.15
N ASP A 528 15.48 14.30 21.52
CA ASP A 528 16.43 13.48 22.28
C ASP A 528 17.72 13.23 21.51
N LEU A 529 17.66 12.86 20.23
CA LEU A 529 18.84 12.68 19.40
C LEU A 529 19.69 13.96 19.33
N VAL A 530 19.07 15.12 19.11
CA VAL A 530 19.79 16.40 19.08
C VAL A 530 20.46 16.70 20.42
N ARG A 531 19.78 16.42 21.55
CA ARG A 531 20.34 16.58 22.90
C ARG A 531 21.57 15.68 23.08
N ARG A 532 21.46 14.40 22.77
CA ARG A 532 22.52 13.39 22.93
C ARG A 532 23.75 13.69 22.06
N LEU A 533 23.51 14.05 20.79
CA LEU A 533 24.58 14.44 19.87
C LEU A 533 25.34 15.71 20.32
N ARG A 534 24.63 16.71 20.89
CA ARG A 534 25.25 17.92 21.45
C ARG A 534 26.03 17.67 22.72
N ALA A 535 25.58 16.71 23.51
CA ALA A 535 26.27 16.29 24.74
C ALA A 535 27.45 15.34 24.46
N GLU A 536 27.72 15.00 23.20
CA GLU A 536 28.75 14.03 22.79
C GLU A 536 28.63 12.70 23.57
N GLU A 537 27.38 12.26 23.81
CA GLU A 537 27.11 10.98 24.46
C GLU A 537 27.64 9.81 23.63
N ASP A 538 28.01 8.71 24.30
CA ASP A 538 28.43 7.48 23.63
C ASP A 538 27.41 7.02 22.61
N VAL A 539 27.86 6.58 21.44
CA VAL A 539 27.00 6.05 20.39
C VAL A 539 26.31 4.78 20.87
N THR A 540 24.98 4.75 20.81
CA THR A 540 24.19 3.57 21.20
C THR A 540 23.49 2.95 20.01
N PRO A 541 23.09 1.67 20.05
CA PRO A 541 22.32 1.03 19.01
C PRO A 541 20.99 1.76 18.70
N GLU A 542 20.35 2.34 19.73
CA GLU A 542 19.13 3.14 19.59
C GLU A 542 19.36 4.39 18.77
N MET A 543 20.46 5.12 19.00
CA MET A 543 20.82 6.30 18.20
C MET A 543 20.96 5.96 16.72
N LEU A 544 21.62 4.83 16.40
CA LEU A 544 21.80 4.40 15.01
C LEU A 544 20.45 4.06 14.36
N ARG A 545 19.56 3.34 15.07
CA ARG A 545 18.20 3.03 14.60
C ARG A 545 17.36 4.29 14.39
N ASP A 546 17.38 5.21 15.35
CA ASP A 546 16.59 6.43 15.31
C ASP A 546 17.06 7.38 14.20
N LEU A 547 18.36 7.48 13.97
CA LEU A 547 18.93 8.20 12.82
C LEU A 547 18.48 7.60 11.50
N HIS A 548 18.53 6.27 11.37
CA HIS A 548 18.03 5.59 10.18
C HIS A 548 16.53 5.85 9.98
N LEU A 549 15.74 5.72 11.03
CA LEU A 549 14.29 5.97 11.01
C LEU A 549 13.97 7.39 10.52
N LEU A 550 14.76 8.37 10.92
CA LEU A 550 14.64 9.78 10.51
C LEU A 550 15.31 10.09 9.16
N GLY A 551 15.82 9.09 8.42
CA GLY A 551 16.48 9.28 7.13
C GLY A 551 17.87 9.91 7.20
N GLN A 552 18.49 9.94 8.38
CA GLN A 552 19.84 10.51 8.61
C GLN A 552 20.94 9.45 8.45
N ASP A 553 20.88 8.70 7.34
CA ASP A 553 21.77 7.55 7.11
C ASP A 553 23.26 7.94 7.04
N ASP A 554 23.60 9.13 6.54
CA ASP A 554 25.00 9.60 6.49
C ASP A 554 25.54 9.87 7.89
N LEU A 555 24.73 10.44 8.77
CA LEU A 555 25.12 10.69 10.17
C LEU A 555 25.25 9.36 10.93
N ALA A 556 24.28 8.43 10.76
CA ALA A 556 24.37 7.10 11.37
C ALA A 556 25.63 6.36 10.93
N PHE A 557 25.97 6.41 9.64
CA PHE A 557 27.19 5.82 9.09
C PHE A 557 28.45 6.49 9.66
N GLY A 558 28.46 7.82 9.79
CA GLY A 558 29.54 8.57 10.43
C GLY A 558 29.78 8.11 11.87
N LEU A 559 28.73 8.04 12.68
CA LEU A 559 28.82 7.57 14.07
C LEU A 559 29.29 6.11 14.18
N TRP A 560 28.78 5.23 13.33
CA TRP A 560 29.25 3.84 13.26
C TRP A 560 30.77 3.76 13.06
N ASN A 561 31.33 4.57 12.17
CA ASN A 561 32.76 4.57 11.90
C ASN A 561 33.60 5.08 13.08
N THR A 562 33.01 5.83 14.04
CA THR A 562 33.73 6.26 15.24
C THR A 562 33.85 5.15 16.28
N LEU A 563 33.00 4.14 16.24
CA LEU A 563 33.01 3.03 17.21
C LEU A 563 34.24 2.13 17.07
N GLY A 564 34.73 1.90 15.85
CA GLY A 564 35.88 1.01 15.62
C GLY A 564 35.71 -0.34 16.31
N ASP A 565 36.65 -0.71 17.17
CA ASP A 565 36.65 -1.97 17.92
C ASP A 565 35.64 -2.01 19.09
N GLU A 566 35.00 -0.88 19.43
CA GLU A 566 33.97 -0.79 20.48
C GLU A 566 32.59 -1.21 19.97
N ALA A 567 32.44 -1.47 18.65
CA ALA A 567 31.18 -1.87 18.05
C ALA A 567 30.70 -3.21 18.58
N THR A 568 29.55 -3.22 19.25
CA THR A 568 28.91 -4.44 19.76
C THR A 568 28.03 -5.10 18.69
N PRO A 569 27.61 -6.38 18.88
CA PRO A 569 26.62 -7.02 17.99
C PRO A 569 25.31 -6.23 17.83
N GLN A 570 24.87 -5.53 18.88
CA GLN A 570 23.67 -4.70 18.84
C GLN A 570 23.87 -3.45 17.98
N HIS A 571 25.05 -2.79 18.03
CA HIS A 571 25.39 -1.72 17.11
C HIS A 571 25.44 -2.21 15.67
N ALA A 572 26.07 -3.37 15.44
CA ALA A 572 26.15 -4.00 14.13
C ALA A 572 24.77 -4.32 13.56
N HIS A 573 23.85 -4.81 14.39
CA HIS A 573 22.46 -5.04 13.96
C HIS A 573 21.74 -3.73 13.60
N ALA A 574 21.91 -2.70 14.42
CA ALA A 574 21.25 -1.40 14.23
C ALA A 574 21.68 -0.68 12.94
N ILE A 575 22.94 -0.87 12.49
CA ILE A 575 23.46 -0.20 11.30
C ILE A 575 23.16 -0.93 9.97
N LEU A 576 22.69 -2.20 10.01
CA LEU A 576 22.42 -2.98 8.81
C LEU A 576 21.51 -2.26 7.78
N PRO A 577 20.39 -1.62 8.18
CA PRO A 577 19.56 -0.90 7.22
C PRO A 577 20.28 0.25 6.52
N VAL A 578 21.21 0.92 7.20
CA VAL A 578 22.02 2.01 6.63
C VAL A 578 22.98 1.49 5.56
N PHE A 579 23.72 0.41 5.82
CA PHE A 579 24.55 -0.24 4.82
C PHE A 579 23.72 -0.71 3.62
N PHE A 580 22.53 -1.23 3.90
CA PHE A 580 21.60 -1.68 2.87
C PHE A 580 21.18 -0.53 1.95
N GLN A 581 20.72 0.60 2.48
CA GLN A 581 20.32 1.77 1.72
C GLN A 581 21.49 2.36 0.90
N LYS A 582 22.68 2.33 1.46
CA LYS A 582 23.90 2.75 0.75
C LYS A 582 24.38 1.73 -0.29
N SER A 583 23.73 0.57 -0.39
CA SER A 583 24.18 -0.55 -1.24
C SER A 583 25.62 -0.99 -0.97
N ASP A 584 26.12 -0.75 0.24
CA ASP A 584 27.45 -1.17 0.68
C ASP A 584 27.44 -2.65 1.08
N ARG A 585 27.77 -3.51 0.11
CA ARG A 585 27.78 -4.96 0.30
C ARG A 585 28.81 -5.45 1.29
N SER A 586 29.99 -4.85 1.30
CA SER A 586 31.08 -5.26 2.20
C SER A 586 30.75 -4.88 3.64
N GLY A 587 30.41 -3.62 3.87
CA GLY A 587 30.01 -3.15 5.20
C GLY A 587 28.81 -3.90 5.73
N PHE A 588 27.78 -4.14 4.90
CA PHE A 588 26.62 -4.93 5.29
C PHE A 588 27.00 -6.36 5.72
N ARG A 589 27.82 -7.07 4.90
CA ARG A 589 28.25 -8.44 5.20
C ARG A 589 29.02 -8.52 6.52
N ASP A 590 29.95 -7.61 6.73
CA ASP A 590 30.80 -7.62 7.93
C ASP A 590 29.96 -7.27 9.17
N ALA A 591 29.09 -6.27 9.09
CA ALA A 591 28.14 -5.97 10.16
C ALA A 591 27.13 -7.13 10.41
N PHE A 592 26.67 -7.81 9.37
CA PHE A 592 25.75 -8.96 9.49
C PHE A 592 26.41 -10.13 10.26
N LEU A 593 27.68 -10.40 9.99
CA LEU A 593 28.46 -11.41 10.73
C LEU A 593 28.71 -10.98 12.18
N THR A 594 29.08 -9.72 12.41
CA THR A 594 29.29 -9.16 13.75
C THR A 594 28.00 -9.17 14.57
N ALA A 595 26.84 -8.94 13.94
CA ALA A 595 25.52 -9.01 14.57
C ALA A 595 25.05 -10.44 14.89
N GLY A 596 25.82 -11.47 14.51
CA GLY A 596 25.50 -12.88 14.77
C GLY A 596 24.51 -13.49 13.77
N GLU A 597 24.51 -13.03 12.54
CA GLU A 597 23.65 -13.50 11.45
C GLU A 597 22.14 -13.39 11.77
N PRO A 598 21.61 -12.17 12.02
CA PRO A 598 20.23 -11.98 12.47
C PRO A 598 19.20 -12.44 11.45
N ASP A 599 18.04 -12.82 11.96
CA ASP A 599 16.86 -13.27 11.19
C ASP A 599 16.02 -12.11 10.65
N GLY A 600 14.88 -12.41 10.05
CA GLY A 600 13.88 -11.45 9.63
C GLY A 600 14.34 -10.53 8.51
N GLU A 601 14.20 -9.22 8.69
CA GLU A 601 14.53 -8.22 7.66
C GLU A 601 16.03 -8.18 7.32
N ALA A 602 16.90 -8.38 8.28
CA ALA A 602 18.34 -8.43 8.04
C ALA A 602 18.73 -9.53 7.05
N ARG A 603 18.15 -10.73 7.19
CA ARG A 603 18.33 -11.84 6.24
C ARG A 603 17.78 -11.50 4.85
N GLU A 604 16.63 -10.84 4.78
CA GLU A 604 16.06 -10.38 3.53
C GLU A 604 16.97 -9.35 2.83
N MET A 605 17.51 -8.40 3.58
CA MET A 605 18.48 -7.42 3.09
C MET A 605 19.76 -8.10 2.56
N LEU A 606 20.29 -9.10 3.27
CA LEU A 606 21.45 -9.90 2.82
C LEU A 606 21.21 -10.49 1.42
N TRP A 607 20.09 -11.18 1.24
CA TRP A 607 19.75 -11.79 -0.03
C TRP A 607 19.44 -10.76 -1.12
N THR A 608 18.82 -9.65 -0.76
CA THR A 608 18.50 -8.57 -1.71
C THR A 608 19.78 -7.91 -2.25
N LEU A 609 20.75 -7.61 -1.39
CA LEU A 609 22.04 -7.02 -1.79
C LEU A 609 22.89 -7.95 -2.64
N HIS A 610 22.88 -9.23 -2.33
CA HIS A 610 23.81 -10.20 -2.89
C HIS A 610 23.16 -11.21 -3.84
N GLY A 611 21.84 -11.42 -3.76
CA GLY A 611 21.12 -12.48 -4.47
C GLY A 611 21.34 -12.49 -5.98
N GLY A 612 21.43 -11.33 -6.62
CA GLY A 612 21.76 -11.19 -8.03
C GLY A 612 23.16 -11.69 -8.40
N ARG A 613 24.06 -11.88 -7.43
CA ARG A 613 25.44 -12.36 -7.58
C ARG A 613 25.69 -13.70 -6.89
N SER A 614 24.70 -14.28 -6.23
CA SER A 614 24.84 -15.54 -5.49
C SER A 614 25.39 -16.69 -6.37
N GLY A 615 25.05 -16.72 -7.65
CA GLY A 615 25.59 -17.65 -8.63
C GLY A 615 27.04 -17.37 -9.08
N THR A 616 27.68 -16.28 -8.62
CA THR A 616 29.05 -15.89 -9.02
C THR A 616 30.06 -15.90 -7.88
N LEU A 617 29.67 -16.32 -6.67
CA LEU A 617 30.53 -16.40 -5.51
C LEU A 617 31.69 -17.38 -5.76
N ARG A 618 32.88 -17.05 -5.20
CA ARG A 618 34.09 -17.86 -5.32
C ARG A 618 34.64 -18.34 -3.98
N SER A 619 34.17 -17.78 -2.89
CA SER A 619 34.58 -18.14 -1.53
C SER A 619 33.68 -19.23 -0.93
N ALA A 620 34.28 -20.27 -0.37
CA ALA A 620 33.54 -21.30 0.36
C ALA A 620 32.83 -20.73 1.62
N SER A 621 33.45 -19.73 2.28
CA SER A 621 32.84 -19.04 3.43
C SER A 621 31.60 -18.26 3.06
N ASP A 622 31.62 -17.55 1.91
CA ASP A 622 30.46 -16.80 1.43
C ASP A 622 29.32 -17.76 1.07
N ILE A 623 29.60 -18.86 0.33
CA ILE A 623 28.58 -19.86 0.00
C ILE A 623 27.95 -20.42 1.29
N SER A 624 28.78 -20.75 2.29
CA SER A 624 28.30 -21.27 3.57
C SER A 624 27.47 -20.25 4.34
N LEU A 625 27.80 -18.95 4.26
CA LEU A 625 26.98 -17.87 4.82
C LEU A 625 25.57 -17.86 4.21
N PHE A 626 25.47 -17.87 2.88
CA PHE A 626 24.20 -17.87 2.19
C PHE A 626 23.40 -19.17 2.42
N GLU A 627 24.07 -20.32 2.44
CA GLU A 627 23.39 -21.59 2.77
C GLU A 627 22.81 -21.60 4.18
N ARG A 628 23.48 -21.03 5.17
CA ARG A 628 22.95 -20.93 6.54
C ARG A 628 21.76 -19.98 6.61
N ASN A 629 21.74 -18.95 5.76
CA ASN A 629 20.78 -17.86 5.78
C ASN A 629 19.75 -17.92 4.63
N LEU A 630 19.34 -19.13 4.18
CA LEU A 630 18.24 -19.27 3.23
C LEU A 630 16.96 -18.67 3.81
N ARG A 631 16.23 -17.90 2.99
CA ARG A 631 15.00 -17.23 3.42
C ARG A 631 13.84 -18.22 3.53
N GLY A 632 13.09 -18.17 4.63
CA GLY A 632 11.85 -18.93 4.75
C GLY A 632 10.86 -18.55 3.62
N ASN A 633 10.12 -19.53 3.11
CA ASN A 633 9.23 -19.43 1.94
C ASN A 633 9.91 -19.19 0.58
N LEU A 634 11.21 -18.88 0.53
CA LEU A 634 12.00 -18.69 -0.69
C LEU A 634 13.20 -19.65 -0.78
N MET A 635 13.30 -20.61 0.15
CA MET A 635 14.47 -21.46 0.35
C MET A 635 14.92 -22.19 -0.93
N ALA A 636 13.99 -22.73 -1.69
CA ALA A 636 14.31 -23.41 -2.95
C ALA A 636 14.79 -22.44 -4.05
N GLN A 637 14.21 -21.24 -4.11
CA GLN A 637 14.62 -20.20 -5.07
C GLN A 637 16.03 -19.66 -4.73
N ASP A 638 16.28 -19.42 -3.46
CA ASP A 638 17.59 -18.96 -2.98
C ASP A 638 18.67 -20.00 -3.25
N LEU A 639 18.39 -21.26 -2.96
CA LEU A 639 19.33 -22.36 -3.19
C LEU A 639 19.56 -22.58 -4.68
N GLU A 640 18.52 -22.52 -5.53
CA GLU A 640 18.66 -22.60 -6.99
C GLU A 640 19.57 -21.47 -7.55
N ALA A 641 19.42 -20.25 -7.02
CA ALA A 641 20.29 -19.12 -7.38
C ALA A 641 21.74 -19.30 -6.95
N LEU A 642 21.99 -20.01 -5.85
CA LEU A 642 23.32 -20.30 -5.30
C LEU A 642 24.03 -21.47 -6.02
N MET A 643 23.30 -22.35 -6.69
CA MET A 643 23.83 -23.59 -7.30
C MET A 643 25.05 -23.39 -8.19
N PRO A 644 25.11 -22.38 -9.09
CA PRO A 644 26.30 -22.20 -9.94
C PRO A 644 27.57 -21.95 -9.13
N SER A 645 27.46 -21.29 -7.95
CA SER A 645 28.57 -21.06 -7.03
C SER A 645 28.97 -22.33 -6.27
N ILE A 646 27.98 -23.09 -5.82
CA ILE A 646 28.19 -24.37 -5.14
C ILE A 646 28.98 -25.31 -6.04
N VAL A 647 28.54 -25.49 -7.28
CA VAL A 647 29.23 -26.35 -8.27
C VAL A 647 30.65 -25.89 -8.57
N ARG A 648 30.83 -24.58 -8.75
CA ARG A 648 32.16 -23.99 -9.03
C ARG A 648 33.18 -24.25 -7.93
N VAL A 649 32.75 -24.18 -6.67
CA VAL A 649 33.66 -24.26 -5.52
C VAL A 649 33.81 -25.68 -4.99
N ARG A 650 32.72 -26.50 -5.04
CA ARG A 650 32.69 -27.84 -4.44
C ARG A 650 32.71 -28.97 -5.49
N GLY A 651 32.56 -28.65 -6.77
CA GLY A 651 32.50 -29.62 -7.87
C GLY A 651 31.08 -30.08 -8.22
N ALA A 652 30.97 -30.74 -9.36
CA ALA A 652 29.74 -31.31 -9.87
C ALA A 652 29.19 -32.37 -8.88
N GLY A 653 27.86 -32.43 -8.72
CA GLY A 653 27.18 -33.35 -7.79
C GLY A 653 26.98 -32.78 -6.37
N SER A 654 27.59 -31.63 -6.04
CA SER A 654 27.39 -30.96 -4.74
C SER A 654 26.01 -30.33 -4.58
N GLU A 655 25.28 -30.12 -5.68
CA GLU A 655 23.94 -29.55 -5.70
C GLU A 655 22.95 -30.39 -4.89
N ARG A 656 22.97 -31.68 -5.12
CA ARG A 656 22.10 -32.62 -4.41
C ARG A 656 22.36 -32.61 -2.90
N ALA A 657 23.65 -32.58 -2.50
CA ALA A 657 24.04 -32.51 -1.10
C ALA A 657 23.54 -31.22 -0.42
N ALA A 658 23.62 -30.09 -1.13
CA ALA A 658 23.13 -28.81 -0.64
C ALA A 658 21.59 -28.81 -0.44
N ILE A 659 20.83 -29.39 -1.40
CA ILE A 659 19.38 -29.51 -1.29
C ILE A 659 18.99 -30.39 -0.09
N VAL A 660 19.63 -31.58 0.04
CA VAL A 660 19.37 -32.49 1.16
C VAL A 660 19.72 -31.82 2.50
N SER A 661 20.83 -31.09 2.57
CA SER A 661 21.18 -30.28 3.76
C SER A 661 20.12 -29.26 4.12
N ALA A 662 19.57 -28.54 3.14
CA ALA A 662 18.48 -27.57 3.35
C ALA A 662 17.19 -28.27 3.85
N MET A 663 16.85 -29.45 3.29
CA MET A 663 15.69 -30.23 3.73
C MET A 663 15.82 -30.73 5.19
N ASN A 664 17.03 -31.05 5.63
CA ASN A 664 17.30 -31.54 6.99
C ASN A 664 17.17 -30.45 8.06
N ARG A 665 17.10 -29.17 7.71
CA ARG A 665 16.90 -28.05 8.64
C ARG A 665 15.45 -27.90 9.11
N ARG A 666 14.58 -28.87 8.82
CA ARG A 666 13.15 -28.85 9.16
C ARG A 666 12.42 -27.60 8.65
N PRO A 667 12.50 -27.30 7.36
CA PRO A 667 11.81 -26.17 6.77
C PRO A 667 10.29 -26.32 6.93
N ARG A 668 9.55 -25.22 6.69
CA ARG A 668 8.09 -25.28 6.59
C ARG A 668 7.67 -26.24 5.48
N GLN A 669 6.46 -26.79 5.56
CA GLN A 669 5.97 -27.79 4.59
C GLN A 669 5.99 -27.27 3.15
N SER A 670 5.69 -25.97 2.95
CA SER A 670 5.75 -25.32 1.65
C SER A 670 7.16 -25.33 1.05
N ASP A 671 8.18 -24.97 1.84
CA ASP A 671 9.59 -25.00 1.44
C ASP A 671 10.05 -26.42 1.17
N LEU A 672 9.65 -27.37 2.01
CA LEU A 672 10.00 -28.79 1.85
C LEU A 672 9.47 -29.33 0.52
N ASN A 673 8.25 -29.00 0.14
CA ASN A 673 7.67 -29.42 -1.13
C ASN A 673 8.43 -28.82 -2.32
N GLN A 674 8.82 -27.54 -2.25
CA GLN A 674 9.61 -26.89 -3.30
C GLN A 674 11.03 -27.46 -3.39
N LEU A 675 11.69 -27.75 -2.25
CA LEU A 675 12.99 -28.40 -2.23
C LEU A 675 12.96 -29.83 -2.79
N LYS A 676 11.88 -30.60 -2.54
CA LYS A 676 11.67 -31.91 -3.18
C LYS A 676 11.58 -31.77 -4.70
N ALA A 677 10.80 -30.82 -5.20
CA ALA A 677 10.70 -30.54 -6.63
C ALA A 677 12.04 -30.08 -7.23
N LEU A 678 12.83 -29.29 -6.46
CA LEU A 678 14.16 -28.89 -6.89
C LEU A 678 15.12 -30.09 -6.94
N LEU A 679 15.01 -31.04 -5.98
CA LEU A 679 15.84 -32.25 -5.94
C LEU A 679 15.64 -33.16 -7.14
N GLU A 680 14.43 -33.20 -7.74
CA GLU A 680 14.14 -33.95 -8.94
C GLU A 680 14.91 -33.45 -10.18
N LYS A 681 15.28 -32.16 -10.20
CA LYS A 681 16.08 -31.56 -11.26
C LYS A 681 17.56 -32.02 -11.24
N TYR A 682 18.01 -32.57 -10.09
CA TYR A 682 19.40 -33.00 -9.87
C TYR A 682 19.42 -34.50 -9.51
N PRO A 683 19.27 -35.40 -10.49
CA PRO A 683 19.30 -36.84 -10.26
C PRO A 683 20.68 -37.27 -9.73
N ARG A 684 20.79 -38.55 -9.22
CA ARG A 684 22.05 -39.12 -8.69
C ARG A 684 23.11 -39.25 -9.75
#